data_ff281b9a645429cac53a39fe535e1174
#
_entry.id   ff281b9a645429cac53a39fe535e1174
#
_cell.length_a   1.000
_cell.length_b   1.000
_cell.length_c   1.000
_cell.angle_alpha   90.00
_cell.angle_beta   90.00
_cell.angle_gamma   90.00
#
_symmetry.space_group_name_H-M   'P 1'
#
loop_
_entity.id
_entity.type
_entity.pdbx_description
1 polymer ?
#
loop_
_entity_poly.entity_id
_entity_poly.type
_entity_poly.pdbx_seq_one_letter_code
_entity_poly.pdbx_strand_id
1 'polypeptide(L)'
;LAVRHGDGNMSTQMEVVSVSTDKENQATLTTVRLKDKVYPFYIDVRYKAYEDVDMIETWTEISHTEKKPVYLTQFASAYLPIRRGNVWLSHLSGSWANEGQLTQEPLQPGMTIIKNKDGARNSHTSHAEVMFSLDGAPQENKGRVIGAALCYSGNYKLRIDTDDSDYHQFYAGINEENSSYTLPKGTVFQTPAVALTYSNEGLSGASRNFHKWGRTYKLAHGNTVRDILLNSWEGVYFDINQKGMDQMMGDIASMGGELFVMDDGWFGDKYPRKNDSSSLGDWVVDKNKLPEGIEGLIRDAKKHGIKFGIWIEPEMANTTSELYEKHPEWILKAPQRDPVLGRGGTQVVLDLANPEVQDFVFKVVDDLMTNYPEIAYIKWDANMAIMNHGSNYLPADKQSHMYIEFHKGFEKICQRIRAKYPDLTIQACASGGGRANYGILPYFDEFWVSDNTDALQRVYMQWGTSYFFPAIAMASHISAAPNHQTFRTIPLKYRIDVAMSGRLGMEIQPKNMTDEEKDLCRKAIADYKKIRPVVQLGDIYRLISPYDRLGVASLMYTSPEKDKAVFYWWKTEHFVNQHLPRVTMAGLNPDKKYRITELNRIDNQPLAFEGKVYSGAYLMANGLEIPYNHIVDYHKQNDYSSRVLYLEEVK
;
A
#
# COMPACT_ATOMS: atom_id res chain seq x y z
N LEU A 1 -0.52 28.95 3.34
CA LEU A 1 -1.16 29.43 2.12
C LEU A 1 -0.37 30.60 1.54
N ALA A 2 -0.10 30.59 0.24
CA ALA A 2 0.36 31.75 -0.51
C ALA A 2 -0.57 31.96 -1.71
N VAL A 3 -1.07 33.19 -1.84
CA VAL A 3 -2.10 33.57 -2.81
C VAL A 3 -1.67 34.87 -3.51
N ARG A 4 -1.91 34.96 -4.80
CA ARG A 4 -1.93 36.23 -5.51
C ARG A 4 -3.38 36.58 -5.85
N HIS A 5 -3.89 37.65 -5.24
CA HIS A 5 -5.24 38.15 -5.47
C HIS A 5 -5.42 38.70 -6.89
N GLY A 6 -6.67 38.90 -7.30
CA GLY A 6 -7.00 39.34 -8.66
C GLY A 6 -6.49 40.74 -9.04
N ASP A 7 -6.08 41.56 -8.09
CA ASP A 7 -5.43 42.85 -8.28
C ASP A 7 -3.89 42.81 -8.23
N GLY A 8 -3.31 41.60 -7.96
CA GLY A 8 -1.87 41.37 -7.88
C GLY A 8 -1.30 41.40 -6.46
N ASN A 9 -2.08 41.75 -5.44
CA ASN A 9 -1.65 41.72 -4.04
C ASN A 9 -1.36 40.28 -3.58
N MET A 10 -0.30 40.11 -2.79
CA MET A 10 0.12 38.80 -2.26
C MET A 10 -0.06 38.69 -0.74
N SER A 11 -0.65 39.68 -0.09
CA SER A 11 -0.89 39.67 1.36
C SER A 11 -2.28 39.15 1.68
N THR A 12 -2.36 38.17 2.57
CA THR A 12 -3.60 37.61 3.11
C THR A 12 -3.66 37.82 4.61
N GLN A 13 -4.77 38.34 5.14
CA GLN A 13 -5.01 38.55 6.56
C GLN A 13 -6.32 37.91 6.96
N MET A 14 -6.24 36.64 7.41
CA MET A 14 -7.41 35.85 7.71
C MET A 14 -7.93 36.08 9.14
N GLU A 15 -9.24 36.16 9.28
CA GLU A 15 -9.96 36.21 10.57
C GLU A 15 -10.98 35.08 10.63
N VAL A 16 -11.16 34.48 11.82
CA VAL A 16 -12.23 33.51 12.06
C VAL A 16 -13.57 34.21 12.07
N VAL A 17 -14.47 33.81 11.18
CA VAL A 17 -15.83 34.41 11.09
C VAL A 17 -16.91 33.49 11.64
N SER A 18 -16.71 32.18 11.65
CA SER A 18 -17.63 31.22 12.27
C SER A 18 -16.94 29.89 12.59
N VAL A 19 -17.52 29.19 13.55
CA VAL A 19 -17.22 27.78 13.85
C VAL A 19 -18.55 27.06 13.93
N SER A 20 -18.70 25.96 13.20
CA SER A 20 -19.86 25.08 13.25
C SER A 20 -19.42 23.64 13.45
N THR A 21 -20.33 22.83 14.03
CA THR A 21 -20.09 21.41 14.26
C THR A 21 -21.33 20.65 13.86
N ASP A 22 -21.16 19.65 13.01
CA ASP A 22 -22.20 18.78 12.49
C ASP A 22 -21.89 17.32 12.82
N LYS A 23 -22.92 16.52 13.09
CA LYS A 23 -22.79 15.07 13.27
C LYS A 23 -22.88 14.38 11.91
N GLU A 24 -21.88 13.56 11.61
CA GLU A 24 -21.87 12.61 10.50
C GLU A 24 -21.79 11.20 11.05
N ASN A 25 -22.14 10.18 10.25
CA ASN A 25 -22.09 8.77 10.67
C ASN A 25 -20.79 8.43 11.40
N GLN A 26 -20.87 8.17 12.72
CA GLN A 26 -19.74 7.81 13.61
C GLN A 26 -18.59 8.83 13.63
N ALA A 27 -18.84 10.08 13.23
CA ALA A 27 -17.87 11.16 13.25
C ALA A 27 -18.53 12.51 13.57
N THR A 28 -17.71 13.44 14.03
CA THR A 28 -18.09 14.84 14.21
C THR A 28 -17.27 15.69 13.25
N LEU A 29 -17.94 16.45 12.37
CA LEU A 29 -17.32 17.40 11.45
C LEU A 29 -17.36 18.81 12.04
N THR A 30 -16.20 19.38 12.32
CA THR A 30 -16.07 20.79 12.73
C THR A 30 -15.53 21.60 11.56
N THR A 31 -16.19 22.71 11.25
CA THR A 31 -15.79 23.67 10.23
C THR A 31 -15.39 24.98 10.88
N VAL A 32 -14.16 25.42 10.64
CA VAL A 32 -13.69 26.75 11.03
C VAL A 32 -13.61 27.58 9.76
N ARG A 33 -14.53 28.53 9.59
CA ARG A 33 -14.53 29.45 8.44
C ARG A 33 -13.69 30.67 8.73
N LEU A 34 -12.73 30.91 7.83
CA LEU A 34 -11.88 32.08 7.82
C LEU A 34 -12.26 32.98 6.63
N LYS A 35 -12.10 34.29 6.79
CA LYS A 35 -12.29 35.28 5.74
C LYS A 35 -11.13 36.27 5.77
N ASP A 36 -10.66 36.68 4.61
CA ASP A 36 -9.71 37.80 4.50
C ASP A 36 -10.38 39.13 4.89
N LYS A 37 -9.63 39.99 5.58
CA LYS A 37 -10.12 41.29 6.05
C LYS A 37 -10.56 42.25 4.93
N VAL A 38 -9.92 42.15 3.77
CA VAL A 38 -10.10 43.05 2.63
C VAL A 38 -10.76 42.37 1.46
N TYR A 39 -10.33 41.15 1.13
CA TYR A 39 -10.79 40.40 -0.03
C TYR A 39 -11.98 39.49 0.30
N PRO A 40 -12.92 39.30 -0.65
CA PRO A 40 -13.94 38.25 -0.53
C PRO A 40 -13.33 36.87 -0.82
N PHE A 41 -12.35 36.51 0.01
CA PHE A 41 -11.56 35.27 -0.04
C PHE A 41 -11.76 34.51 1.26
N TYR A 42 -12.05 33.21 1.15
CA TYR A 42 -12.50 32.36 2.25
C TYR A 42 -11.70 31.06 2.30
N ILE A 43 -11.48 30.57 3.51
CA ILE A 43 -10.93 29.24 3.79
C ILE A 43 -11.82 28.56 4.82
N ASP A 44 -12.33 27.40 4.49
CA ASP A 44 -12.97 26.50 5.45
C ASP A 44 -11.96 25.42 5.85
N VAL A 45 -11.51 25.46 7.10
CA VAL A 45 -10.68 24.41 7.68
C VAL A 45 -11.62 23.38 8.30
N ARG A 46 -11.52 22.15 7.80
CA ARG A 46 -12.36 21.02 8.17
C ARG A 46 -11.62 20.09 9.12
N TYR A 47 -12.32 19.64 10.19
CA TYR A 47 -11.84 18.61 11.11
C TYR A 47 -12.93 17.56 11.27
N LYS A 48 -12.64 16.33 10.84
CA LYS A 48 -13.52 15.17 11.01
C LYS A 48 -12.94 14.26 12.07
N ALA A 49 -13.52 14.28 13.27
CA ALA A 49 -13.11 13.45 14.40
C ALA A 49 -14.00 12.20 14.46
N TYR A 50 -13.37 11.02 14.43
CA TYR A 50 -14.06 9.74 14.53
C TYR A 50 -14.37 9.39 15.98
N GLU A 51 -15.52 8.75 16.24
CA GLU A 51 -15.98 8.47 17.60
C GLU A 51 -15.43 7.16 18.19
N ASP A 52 -15.08 6.19 17.33
CA ASP A 52 -14.70 4.83 17.73
C ASP A 52 -13.23 4.48 17.48
N VAL A 53 -12.46 5.46 17.00
CA VAL A 53 -11.02 5.33 16.74
C VAL A 53 -10.32 6.67 16.96
N ASP A 54 -9.11 6.64 17.51
CA ASP A 54 -8.32 7.85 17.80
C ASP A 54 -7.73 8.48 16.53
N MET A 55 -8.62 8.95 15.65
CA MET A 55 -8.25 9.55 14.36
C MET A 55 -9.03 10.84 14.10
N ILE A 56 -8.34 11.80 13.50
CA ILE A 56 -8.92 13.04 12.98
C ILE A 56 -8.44 13.23 11.55
N GLU A 57 -9.35 13.45 10.61
CA GLU A 57 -8.99 13.96 9.27
C GLU A 57 -9.13 15.48 9.23
N THR A 58 -8.20 16.15 8.56
CA THR A 58 -8.27 17.61 8.35
C THR A 58 -7.93 17.95 6.92
N TRP A 59 -8.66 18.92 6.35
CA TRP A 59 -8.41 19.48 5.01
C TRP A 59 -8.87 20.91 4.93
N THR A 60 -8.55 21.60 3.85
CA THR A 60 -8.99 22.97 3.59
C THR A 60 -9.78 23.08 2.29
N GLU A 61 -10.80 23.92 2.31
CA GLU A 61 -11.57 24.33 1.13
C GLU A 61 -11.35 25.83 0.92
N ILE A 62 -10.79 26.19 -0.24
CA ILE A 62 -10.42 27.56 -0.58
C ILE A 62 -11.38 28.09 -1.64
N SER A 63 -11.99 29.24 -1.41
CA SER A 63 -12.94 29.86 -2.34
C SER A 63 -12.83 31.37 -2.32
N HIS A 64 -13.31 32.02 -3.39
CA HIS A 64 -13.38 33.48 -3.47
C HIS A 64 -14.49 33.95 -4.39
N THR A 65 -14.87 35.23 -4.23
CA THR A 65 -15.80 35.93 -5.14
C THR A 65 -15.19 37.21 -5.73
N GLU A 66 -13.87 37.33 -5.77
CA GLU A 66 -13.16 38.41 -6.41
C GLU A 66 -13.55 38.53 -7.89
N LYS A 67 -13.38 39.74 -8.48
CA LYS A 67 -13.75 39.98 -9.89
C LYS A 67 -12.90 39.19 -10.89
N LYS A 68 -11.63 38.95 -10.55
CA LYS A 68 -10.67 38.17 -11.36
C LYS A 68 -10.30 36.88 -10.65
N PRO A 69 -9.79 35.86 -11.37
CA PRO A 69 -9.23 34.67 -10.75
C PRO A 69 -8.13 34.97 -9.74
N VAL A 70 -7.97 34.15 -8.73
CA VAL A 70 -6.83 34.19 -7.82
C VAL A 70 -5.88 33.03 -8.15
N TYR A 71 -4.61 33.21 -7.77
CA TYR A 71 -3.57 32.22 -8.05
C TYR A 71 -3.05 31.64 -6.74
N LEU A 72 -3.25 30.36 -6.53
CA LEU A 72 -2.75 29.62 -5.38
C LEU A 72 -1.34 29.09 -5.72
N THR A 73 -0.35 29.48 -4.94
CA THR A 73 1.05 29.06 -5.12
C THR A 73 1.57 28.18 -3.99
N GLN A 74 0.94 28.25 -2.80
CA GLN A 74 1.13 27.29 -1.69
C GLN A 74 -0.22 27.05 -1.01
N PHE A 75 -0.56 25.79 -0.82
CA PHE A 75 -1.86 25.37 -0.27
C PHE A 75 -1.72 24.05 0.48
N ALA A 76 -1.25 24.12 1.73
CA ALA A 76 -1.18 22.92 2.58
C ALA A 76 -2.59 22.46 3.00
N SER A 77 -2.76 21.14 3.10
CA SER A 77 -3.95 20.51 3.65
C SER A 77 -4.06 20.69 5.16
N ALA A 78 -2.91 20.58 5.84
CA ALA A 78 -2.82 20.66 7.28
C ALA A 78 -1.57 21.42 7.73
N TYR A 79 -1.70 22.04 8.88
CA TYR A 79 -0.62 22.61 9.67
C TYR A 79 -0.75 22.07 11.10
N LEU A 80 0.33 21.50 11.65
CA LEU A 80 0.37 20.98 13.01
C LEU A 80 1.61 21.51 13.74
N PRO A 81 1.42 22.35 14.78
CA PRO A 81 2.51 22.73 15.67
C PRO A 81 2.83 21.56 16.62
N ILE A 82 4.09 21.11 16.63
CA ILE A 82 4.59 20.07 17.51
C ILE A 82 5.40 20.75 18.62
N ARG A 83 5.20 20.33 19.85
CA ARG A 83 5.87 20.94 21.01
C ARG A 83 7.39 20.82 20.92
N ARG A 84 8.08 21.77 21.57
CA ARG A 84 9.52 21.77 21.73
C ARG A 84 10.01 20.50 22.43
N GLY A 85 11.15 20.02 22.03
CA GLY A 85 11.81 18.88 22.64
C GLY A 85 12.55 17.99 21.65
N ASN A 86 13.15 16.93 22.15
CA ASN A 86 13.86 15.93 21.34
C ASN A 86 12.84 15.05 20.60
N VAL A 87 12.31 15.57 19.50
CA VAL A 87 11.33 14.86 18.64
C VAL A 87 12.08 14.07 17.58
N TRP A 88 11.67 12.82 17.39
CA TRP A 88 12.18 11.95 16.34
C TRP A 88 11.13 11.73 15.27
N LEU A 89 11.58 11.75 14.02
CA LEU A 89 10.80 11.46 12.84
C LEU A 89 11.01 10.00 12.42
N SER A 90 9.93 9.27 12.24
CA SER A 90 9.90 7.96 11.59
C SER A 90 9.15 8.09 10.27
N HIS A 91 9.78 7.70 9.18
CA HIS A 91 9.19 7.72 7.84
C HIS A 91 9.72 6.56 6.99
N LEU A 92 9.08 6.33 5.85
CA LEU A 92 9.49 5.29 4.92
C LEU A 92 10.20 5.89 3.71
N SER A 93 11.27 5.25 3.30
CA SER A 93 12.05 5.57 2.09
C SER A 93 12.26 4.31 1.26
N GLY A 94 12.91 4.41 0.12
CA GLY A 94 13.24 3.26 -0.69
C GLY A 94 13.49 3.57 -2.16
N SER A 95 13.21 2.56 -2.96
CA SER A 95 13.27 2.61 -4.42
C SER A 95 12.44 1.46 -4.98
N TRP A 96 12.31 1.35 -6.29
CA TRP A 96 11.76 0.14 -6.90
C TRP A 96 12.50 -1.11 -6.40
N ALA A 97 11.76 -2.15 -6.04
CA ALA A 97 12.23 -3.42 -5.49
C ALA A 97 12.97 -3.30 -4.12
N ASN A 98 12.84 -2.16 -3.45
CA ASN A 98 13.35 -1.90 -2.11
C ASN A 98 12.48 -0.87 -1.37
N GLU A 99 11.17 -0.98 -1.50
CA GLU A 99 10.17 -0.08 -0.94
C GLU A 99 10.04 -0.24 0.59
N GLY A 100 9.46 0.74 1.24
CA GLY A 100 9.03 0.65 2.64
C GLY A 100 10.16 0.52 3.66
N GLN A 101 11.36 1.03 3.37
CA GLN A 101 12.49 1.00 4.30
C GLN A 101 12.30 2.05 5.40
N LEU A 102 12.35 1.61 6.65
CA LEU A 102 12.17 2.49 7.80
C LEU A 102 13.40 3.38 8.00
N THR A 103 13.17 4.69 8.09
CA THR A 103 14.16 5.69 8.50
C THR A 103 13.67 6.36 9.77
N GLN A 104 14.55 6.47 10.76
CA GLN A 104 14.26 7.11 12.05
C GLN A 104 15.40 8.06 12.41
N GLU A 105 15.09 9.33 12.61
CA GLU A 105 16.09 10.37 12.86
C GLU A 105 15.55 11.46 13.80
N PRO A 106 16.42 12.07 14.64
CA PRO A 106 16.02 13.22 15.44
C PRO A 106 15.84 14.44 14.54
N LEU A 107 14.77 15.22 14.76
CA LEU A 107 14.60 16.50 14.09
C LEU A 107 15.68 17.48 14.55
N GLN A 108 16.28 18.17 13.59
CA GLN A 108 17.33 19.17 13.82
C GLN A 108 16.85 20.57 13.36
N PRO A 109 17.39 21.65 13.91
CA PRO A 109 17.12 23.00 13.41
C PRO A 109 17.34 23.12 11.90
N GLY A 110 16.35 23.69 11.21
CA GLY A 110 16.30 23.78 9.76
C GLY A 110 15.01 23.24 9.20
N MET A 111 15.09 22.70 7.99
CA MET A 111 13.92 22.21 7.25
C MET A 111 14.13 20.78 6.79
N THR A 112 13.22 19.87 7.21
CA THR A 112 13.13 18.51 6.69
C THR A 112 11.99 18.43 5.68
N ILE A 113 12.25 17.90 4.48
CA ILE A 113 11.26 17.79 3.41
C ILE A 113 11.21 16.34 2.90
N ILE A 114 10.00 15.75 2.91
CA ILE A 114 9.68 14.49 2.26
C ILE A 114 8.72 14.82 1.12
N LYS A 115 9.09 14.53 -0.13
CA LYS A 115 8.28 14.89 -1.29
C LYS A 115 8.39 13.89 -2.42
N ASN A 116 7.38 13.88 -3.27
CA ASN A 116 7.36 13.12 -4.50
C ASN A 116 6.81 13.96 -5.66
N LYS A 117 7.28 13.66 -6.89
CA LYS A 117 6.85 14.31 -8.15
C LYS A 117 6.64 13.30 -9.28
N ASP A 118 6.54 12.01 -8.97
CA ASP A 118 6.49 10.95 -9.97
C ASP A 118 5.06 10.68 -10.51
N GLY A 119 4.08 11.43 -10.03
CA GLY A 119 2.68 11.34 -10.47
C GLY A 119 2.05 10.00 -10.10
N ALA A 120 1.99 9.08 -11.08
CA ALA A 120 1.33 7.78 -10.89
C ALA A 120 2.04 6.84 -9.90
N ARG A 121 3.37 6.95 -9.75
CA ARG A 121 4.20 6.13 -8.86
C ARG A 121 4.83 6.99 -7.75
N ASN A 122 4.12 7.23 -6.68
CA ASN A 122 4.49 8.21 -5.67
C ASN A 122 4.97 7.65 -4.32
N SER A 123 5.08 6.33 -4.19
CA SER A 123 5.49 5.69 -2.92
C SER A 123 6.77 4.82 -3.03
N HIS A 124 7.57 4.93 -4.09
CA HIS A 124 8.84 4.19 -4.20
C HIS A 124 9.94 4.84 -3.36
N THR A 125 10.21 6.13 -3.57
CA THR A 125 11.35 6.82 -2.95
C THR A 125 11.04 7.35 -1.55
N SER A 126 9.78 7.66 -1.29
CA SER A 126 9.28 8.13 -0.01
C SER A 126 7.79 7.86 0.09
N HIS A 127 7.23 7.94 1.31
CA HIS A 127 5.80 7.78 1.55
C HIS A 127 5.18 9.07 2.09
N ALA A 128 3.87 9.21 1.90
CA ALA A 128 3.11 10.37 2.36
C ALA A 128 2.64 10.23 3.84
N GLU A 129 3.28 9.35 4.58
CA GLU A 129 3.00 9.00 5.97
C GLU A 129 4.23 9.20 6.84
N VAL A 130 4.03 9.74 8.06
CA VAL A 130 5.10 9.98 9.04
C VAL A 130 4.59 9.73 10.48
N MET A 131 5.52 9.45 11.39
CA MET A 131 5.26 9.44 12.83
C MET A 131 6.30 10.29 13.56
N PHE A 132 5.85 11.05 14.55
CA PHE A 132 6.66 11.88 15.44
C PHE A 132 6.68 11.28 16.83
N SER A 133 7.84 10.78 17.29
CA SER A 133 8.05 10.34 18.67
C SER A 133 8.44 11.53 19.53
N LEU A 134 7.61 11.86 20.54
CA LEU A 134 7.70 13.11 21.30
C LEU A 134 8.60 13.01 22.54
N ASP A 135 9.00 11.81 22.91
CA ASP A 135 9.75 11.51 24.15
C ASP A 135 11.19 11.05 23.88
N GLY A 136 11.75 11.39 22.71
CA GLY A 136 13.07 10.97 22.27
C GLY A 136 13.01 9.81 21.27
N ALA A 137 14.04 8.96 21.26
CA ALA A 137 14.17 7.86 20.30
C ALA A 137 12.91 6.97 20.24
N PRO A 138 12.45 6.58 19.04
CA PRO A 138 11.23 5.83 18.86
C PRO A 138 11.23 4.49 19.60
N GLN A 139 10.08 4.13 20.16
CA GLN A 139 9.85 2.84 20.81
C GLN A 139 8.54 2.23 20.33
N GLU A 140 8.52 0.90 20.17
CA GLU A 140 7.38 0.21 19.59
C GLU A 140 6.13 0.23 20.48
N ASN A 141 6.27 0.00 21.78
CA ASN A 141 5.12 -0.24 22.66
C ASN A 141 5.03 0.75 23.84
N LYS A 142 5.72 1.87 23.79
CA LYS A 142 5.65 2.95 24.80
C LYS A 142 6.10 4.29 24.24
N GLY A 143 5.73 5.37 24.94
CA GLY A 143 6.04 6.74 24.55
C GLY A 143 4.92 7.37 23.72
N ARG A 144 4.94 8.70 23.66
CA ARG A 144 3.93 9.50 22.94
C ARG A 144 4.32 9.64 21.48
N VAL A 145 3.36 9.36 20.60
CA VAL A 145 3.55 9.41 19.15
C VAL A 145 2.40 10.17 18.51
N ILE A 146 2.71 11.07 17.59
CA ILE A 146 1.75 11.63 16.64
C ILE A 146 2.00 10.99 15.30
N GLY A 147 0.98 10.39 14.68
CA GLY A 147 1.03 9.88 13.31
C GLY A 147 0.28 10.81 12.35
N ALA A 148 0.79 10.95 11.13
CA ALA A 148 0.14 11.69 10.05
C ALA A 148 0.23 10.92 8.74
N ALA A 149 -0.89 10.87 7.98
CA ALA A 149 -0.97 10.28 6.66
C ALA A 149 -1.73 11.20 5.72
N LEU A 150 -1.10 11.61 4.62
CA LEU A 150 -1.79 12.39 3.59
C LEU A 150 -2.60 11.45 2.68
N CYS A 151 -3.91 11.62 2.64
CA CYS A 151 -4.83 10.83 1.82
C CYS A 151 -4.84 11.30 0.36
N TYR A 152 -3.71 11.13 -0.32
CA TYR A 152 -3.52 11.62 -1.69
C TYR A 152 -2.60 10.70 -2.48
N SER A 153 -3.01 10.34 -3.69
CA SER A 153 -2.23 9.49 -4.60
C SER A 153 -1.60 10.27 -5.76
N GLY A 154 -1.42 11.56 -5.61
CA GLY A 154 -0.70 12.44 -6.53
C GLY A 154 0.64 12.90 -5.95
N ASN A 155 1.22 13.94 -6.54
CA ASN A 155 2.45 14.55 -6.06
C ASN A 155 2.22 15.23 -4.70
N TYR A 156 3.01 14.88 -3.70
CA TYR A 156 2.87 15.38 -2.33
C TYR A 156 4.15 16.02 -1.78
N LYS A 157 3.97 16.81 -0.73
CA LYS A 157 5.05 17.37 0.09
C LYS A 157 4.66 17.38 1.56
N LEU A 158 5.51 16.80 2.38
CA LEU A 158 5.51 16.92 3.83
C LEU A 158 6.74 17.78 4.20
N ARG A 159 6.55 18.78 5.02
CA ARG A 159 7.61 19.70 5.45
C ARG A 159 7.57 19.88 6.95
N ILE A 160 8.71 19.78 7.60
CA ILE A 160 8.90 20.09 9.01
C ILE A 160 9.91 21.22 9.12
N ASP A 161 9.48 22.36 9.66
CA ASP A 161 10.35 23.48 10.00
C ASP A 161 10.67 23.40 11.49
N THR A 162 11.94 23.34 11.82
CA THR A 162 12.43 23.32 13.22
C THR A 162 13.25 24.59 13.47
N ASP A 163 12.83 25.38 14.45
CA ASP A 163 13.56 26.60 14.83
C ASP A 163 14.72 26.31 15.79
N ASP A 164 15.48 27.34 16.15
CA ASP A 164 16.61 27.27 17.07
C ASP A 164 16.23 27.00 18.55
N SER A 165 14.92 26.96 18.82
CA SER A 165 14.36 26.62 20.13
C SER A 165 13.72 25.23 20.14
N ASP A 166 13.99 24.38 19.13
CA ASP A 166 13.39 23.05 18.94
C ASP A 166 11.86 23.06 18.86
N TYR A 167 11.27 24.16 18.35
CA TYR A 167 9.84 24.20 18.04
C TYR A 167 9.63 23.71 16.61
N HIS A 168 8.82 22.65 16.46
CA HIS A 168 8.60 21.99 15.19
C HIS A 168 7.25 22.37 14.61
N GLN A 169 7.19 22.64 13.31
CA GLN A 169 5.99 22.98 12.58
C GLN A 169 5.85 22.03 11.38
N PHE A 170 4.85 21.18 11.41
CA PHE A 170 4.59 20.22 10.35
C PHE A 170 3.53 20.75 9.37
N TYR A 171 3.81 20.63 8.09
CA TYR A 171 2.92 20.94 6.97
C TYR A 171 2.81 19.74 6.06
N ALA A 172 1.59 19.43 5.60
CA ALA A 172 1.33 18.37 4.66
C ALA A 172 0.35 18.80 3.58
N GLY A 173 0.56 18.35 2.34
CA GLY A 173 -0.36 18.66 1.24
C GLY A 173 0.18 18.27 -0.12
N ILE A 174 -0.50 18.76 -1.14
CA ILE A 174 -0.06 18.61 -2.54
C ILE A 174 1.30 19.30 -2.70
N ASN A 175 2.19 18.67 -3.47
CA ASN A 175 3.43 19.30 -3.85
C ASN A 175 3.16 20.44 -4.85
N GLU A 176 3.41 21.66 -4.44
CA GLU A 176 3.15 22.86 -5.24
C GLU A 176 4.21 23.12 -6.34
N GLU A 177 5.28 22.33 -6.39
CA GLU A 177 6.29 22.47 -7.45
C GLU A 177 5.67 22.19 -8.83
N ASN A 178 5.67 23.20 -9.70
CA ASN A 178 5.00 23.17 -11.01
C ASN A 178 3.48 22.95 -10.95
N SER A 179 2.85 23.23 -9.81
CA SER A 179 1.42 22.97 -9.56
C SER A 179 0.68 24.20 -9.02
N SER A 180 1.12 25.41 -9.40
CA SER A 180 0.33 26.62 -9.11
C SER A 180 -1.06 26.51 -9.73
N TYR A 181 -2.08 26.91 -8.99
CA TYR A 181 -3.46 26.70 -9.38
C TYR A 181 -4.22 28.02 -9.55
N THR A 182 -4.76 28.26 -10.74
CA THR A 182 -5.65 29.37 -11.02
C THR A 182 -7.06 29.00 -10.57
N LEU A 183 -7.54 29.64 -9.52
CA LEU A 183 -8.88 29.42 -8.98
C LEU A 183 -9.86 30.42 -9.58
N PRO A 184 -10.86 29.97 -10.37
CA PRO A 184 -11.88 30.84 -10.92
C PRO A 184 -12.83 31.35 -9.82
N LYS A 185 -13.41 32.54 -10.05
CA LYS A 185 -14.47 33.08 -9.18
C LYS A 185 -15.60 32.11 -8.96
N GLY A 186 -15.98 31.92 -7.68
CA GLY A 186 -17.13 31.10 -7.31
C GLY A 186 -16.89 29.60 -7.35
N THR A 187 -15.65 29.16 -7.58
CA THR A 187 -15.26 27.76 -7.49
C THR A 187 -14.57 27.47 -6.15
N VAL A 188 -14.51 26.21 -5.77
CA VAL A 188 -13.84 25.74 -4.55
C VAL A 188 -12.65 24.88 -4.92
N PHE A 189 -11.48 25.18 -4.35
CA PHE A 189 -10.33 24.30 -4.38
C PHE A 189 -10.24 23.56 -3.05
N GLN A 190 -10.47 22.26 -3.09
CA GLN A 190 -10.35 21.38 -1.92
C GLN A 190 -8.99 20.69 -1.93
N THR A 191 -8.28 20.76 -0.80
CA THR A 191 -7.05 20.00 -0.59
C THR A 191 -7.38 18.57 -0.16
N PRO A 192 -6.48 17.59 -0.39
CA PRO A 192 -6.65 16.24 0.15
C PRO A 192 -6.62 16.26 1.68
N ALA A 193 -7.30 15.30 2.31
CA ALA A 193 -7.28 15.18 3.76
C ALA A 193 -5.93 14.68 4.28
N VAL A 194 -5.56 15.11 5.49
CA VAL A 194 -4.50 14.53 6.32
C VAL A 194 -5.15 13.83 7.49
N ALA A 195 -4.91 12.53 7.62
CA ALA A 195 -5.32 11.76 8.79
C ALA A 195 -4.27 11.89 9.89
N LEU A 196 -4.70 12.27 11.07
CA LEU A 196 -3.86 12.47 12.26
C LEU A 196 -4.28 11.49 13.36
N THR A 197 -3.30 10.95 14.08
CA THR A 197 -3.53 10.15 15.28
C THR A 197 -2.56 10.51 16.39
N TYR A 198 -2.96 10.22 17.63
CA TYR A 198 -2.11 10.29 18.80
C TYR A 198 -2.15 8.96 19.54
N SER A 199 -1.00 8.53 20.04
CA SER A 199 -0.89 7.34 20.89
C SER A 199 0.12 7.60 22.01
N ASN A 200 -0.14 7.04 23.20
CA ASN A 200 0.82 6.94 24.30
C ASN A 200 1.42 5.51 24.42
N GLU A 201 1.06 4.63 23.50
CA GLU A 201 1.51 3.24 23.42
C GLU A 201 2.59 3.03 22.33
N GLY A 202 3.40 4.05 22.07
CA GLY A 202 4.47 4.00 21.09
C GLY A 202 4.03 3.92 19.63
N LEU A 203 4.95 3.54 18.76
CA LEU A 203 4.71 3.43 17.32
C LEU A 203 3.66 2.37 16.98
N SER A 204 3.68 1.22 17.66
CA SER A 204 2.68 0.16 17.45
C SER A 204 1.26 0.62 17.83
N GLY A 205 1.11 1.48 18.85
CA GLY A 205 -0.17 2.08 19.20
C GLY A 205 -0.71 2.97 18.09
N ALA A 206 0.12 3.87 17.55
CA ALA A 206 -0.24 4.69 16.40
C ALA A 206 -0.57 3.84 15.17
N SER A 207 0.20 2.77 14.91
CA SER A 207 -0.09 1.83 13.83
C SER A 207 -1.46 1.18 13.97
N ARG A 208 -1.83 0.71 15.17
CA ARG A 208 -3.15 0.11 15.41
C ARG A 208 -4.29 1.09 15.14
N ASN A 209 -4.12 2.37 15.47
CA ASN A 209 -5.10 3.41 15.15
C ASN A 209 -5.25 3.57 13.62
N PHE A 210 -4.15 3.68 12.86
CA PHE A 210 -4.19 3.70 11.40
C PHE A 210 -4.84 2.45 10.83
N HIS A 211 -4.49 1.27 11.34
CA HIS A 211 -5.03 0.00 10.84
C HIS A 211 -6.54 -0.12 11.08
N LYS A 212 -7.02 0.20 12.27
CA LYS A 212 -8.45 0.17 12.60
C LYS A 212 -9.23 1.17 11.75
N TRP A 213 -8.77 2.42 11.70
CA TRP A 213 -9.36 3.45 10.86
C TRP A 213 -9.32 3.08 9.38
N GLY A 214 -8.15 2.59 8.90
CA GLY A 214 -7.97 2.14 7.53
C GLY A 214 -9.00 1.07 7.14
N ARG A 215 -9.10 -0.01 7.92
CA ARG A 215 -10.06 -1.08 7.67
C ARG A 215 -11.52 -0.62 7.72
N THR A 216 -11.87 0.25 8.67
CA THR A 216 -13.26 0.61 8.93
C THR A 216 -13.77 1.70 7.98
N TYR A 217 -12.91 2.67 7.62
CA TYR A 217 -13.34 3.91 6.95
C TYR A 217 -12.69 4.19 5.60
N LYS A 218 -11.60 3.51 5.25
CA LYS A 218 -10.83 3.84 4.04
C LYS A 218 -10.71 2.70 3.04
N LEU A 219 -10.33 1.52 3.45
CA LEU A 219 -10.15 0.42 2.51
C LEU A 219 -11.48 -0.04 1.94
N ALA A 220 -11.54 -0.22 0.64
CA ALA A 220 -12.61 -0.99 0.04
C ALA A 220 -12.63 -2.41 0.66
N HIS A 221 -13.80 -2.84 1.13
CA HIS A 221 -13.99 -4.13 1.82
C HIS A 221 -12.99 -4.40 2.96
N GLY A 222 -12.59 -3.35 3.71
CA GLY A 222 -11.51 -3.41 4.70
C GLY A 222 -11.69 -4.42 5.84
N ASN A 223 -12.91 -4.92 6.08
CA ASN A 223 -13.23 -5.94 7.08
C ASN A 223 -13.59 -7.32 6.48
N THR A 224 -13.38 -7.52 5.17
CA THR A 224 -13.60 -8.80 4.49
C THR A 224 -12.28 -9.46 4.18
N VAL A 225 -12.00 -10.61 4.80
CA VAL A 225 -10.75 -11.35 4.57
C VAL A 225 -10.55 -11.68 3.09
N ARG A 226 -9.29 -11.61 2.64
CA ARG A 226 -8.93 -11.81 1.23
C ARG A 226 -8.74 -13.28 0.90
N ASP A 227 -9.04 -13.63 -0.35
CA ASP A 227 -8.78 -14.95 -0.92
C ASP A 227 -7.26 -15.20 -1.06
N ILE A 228 -6.87 -16.48 -0.94
CA ILE A 228 -5.50 -16.91 -1.19
C ILE A 228 -5.35 -17.12 -2.70
N LEU A 229 -4.48 -16.34 -3.34
CA LEU A 229 -4.33 -16.37 -4.79
C LEU A 229 -3.01 -17.01 -5.24
N LEU A 230 -3.00 -17.41 -6.52
CA LEU A 230 -1.79 -17.61 -7.32
C LEU A 230 -1.78 -16.57 -8.44
N ASN A 231 -0.71 -15.78 -8.52
CA ASN A 231 -0.45 -14.87 -9.64
C ASN A 231 0.49 -15.54 -10.65
N SER A 232 0.24 -15.40 -11.95
CA SER A 232 1.01 -16.08 -12.99
C SER A 232 2.35 -15.41 -13.31
N TRP A 233 2.62 -14.15 -12.86
CA TRP A 233 3.76 -13.36 -13.34
C TRP A 233 5.10 -14.08 -13.19
N GLU A 234 5.60 -14.31 -12.00
CA GLU A 234 6.87 -15.02 -11.80
C GLU A 234 6.81 -16.52 -12.20
N GLY A 235 5.62 -17.02 -12.47
CA GLY A 235 5.42 -18.39 -12.94
C GLY A 235 5.74 -18.55 -14.43
N VAL A 236 5.31 -17.59 -15.29
CA VAL A 236 5.39 -17.70 -16.74
C VAL A 236 5.72 -16.40 -17.45
N TYR A 237 5.73 -15.25 -16.76
CA TYR A 237 5.87 -13.93 -17.37
C TYR A 237 4.91 -13.75 -18.56
N PHE A 238 5.37 -13.33 -19.73
CA PHE A 238 4.58 -13.14 -20.94
C PHE A 238 4.20 -14.44 -21.66
N ASP A 239 4.70 -15.61 -21.22
CA ASP A 239 4.41 -16.92 -21.85
C ASP A 239 3.05 -17.49 -21.39
N ILE A 240 2.02 -16.67 -21.57
CA ILE A 240 0.64 -17.03 -21.28
C ILE A 240 0.08 -17.90 -22.41
N ASN A 241 -0.55 -19.03 -22.05
CA ASN A 241 -1.29 -19.86 -22.96
C ASN A 241 -2.43 -20.61 -22.24
N GLN A 242 -3.49 -20.97 -22.97
CA GLN A 242 -4.71 -21.58 -22.41
C GLN A 242 -4.41 -22.78 -21.50
N LYS A 243 -3.62 -23.74 -22.00
CA LYS A 243 -3.31 -24.97 -21.29
C LYS A 243 -2.46 -24.72 -20.03
N GLY A 244 -1.51 -23.81 -20.11
CA GLY A 244 -0.65 -23.45 -18.97
C GLY A 244 -1.45 -22.80 -17.85
N MET A 245 -2.39 -21.92 -18.21
CA MET A 245 -3.27 -21.27 -17.23
C MET A 245 -4.21 -22.29 -16.54
N ASP A 246 -4.86 -23.20 -17.30
CA ASP A 246 -5.69 -24.29 -16.73
C ASP A 246 -4.87 -25.17 -15.76
N GLN A 247 -3.63 -25.51 -16.13
CA GLN A 247 -2.76 -26.29 -15.24
C GLN A 247 -2.44 -25.53 -13.94
N MET A 248 -2.06 -24.25 -14.03
CA MET A 248 -1.77 -23.44 -12.83
C MET A 248 -3.01 -23.30 -11.93
N MET A 249 -4.20 -23.15 -12.52
CA MET A 249 -5.47 -23.11 -11.80
C MET A 249 -5.74 -24.43 -11.06
N GLY A 250 -5.51 -25.57 -11.72
CA GLY A 250 -5.63 -26.90 -11.09
C GLY A 250 -4.64 -27.10 -9.96
N ASP A 251 -3.40 -26.68 -10.14
CA ASP A 251 -2.34 -26.79 -9.13
C ASP A 251 -2.67 -25.98 -7.86
N ILE A 252 -3.03 -24.71 -8.01
CA ILE A 252 -3.38 -23.88 -6.83
C ILE A 252 -4.65 -24.37 -6.13
N ALA A 253 -5.66 -24.81 -6.88
CA ALA A 253 -6.87 -25.41 -6.32
C ALA A 253 -6.53 -26.66 -5.50
N SER A 254 -5.65 -27.52 -6.00
CA SER A 254 -5.21 -28.74 -5.29
C SER A 254 -4.47 -28.45 -3.98
N MET A 255 -3.82 -27.31 -3.89
CA MET A 255 -3.16 -26.82 -2.65
C MET A 255 -4.13 -26.09 -1.71
N GLY A 256 -5.37 -25.85 -2.13
CA GLY A 256 -6.39 -25.18 -1.33
C GLY A 256 -6.46 -23.65 -1.54
N GLY A 257 -5.83 -23.11 -2.59
CA GLY A 257 -6.00 -21.74 -3.00
C GLY A 257 -7.43 -21.45 -3.49
N GLU A 258 -7.77 -20.17 -3.61
CA GLU A 258 -9.15 -19.71 -3.81
C GLU A 258 -9.32 -18.86 -5.05
N LEU A 259 -8.22 -18.33 -5.59
CA LEU A 259 -8.22 -17.37 -6.70
C LEU A 259 -6.97 -17.60 -7.57
N PHE A 260 -7.15 -17.51 -8.89
CA PHE A 260 -6.05 -17.41 -9.85
C PHE A 260 -6.08 -16.06 -10.55
N VAL A 261 -4.94 -15.40 -10.66
CA VAL A 261 -4.81 -14.09 -11.34
C VAL A 261 -3.87 -14.25 -12.54
N MET A 262 -4.42 -14.11 -13.74
CA MET A 262 -3.65 -14.02 -14.97
C MET A 262 -3.03 -12.63 -15.07
N ASP A 263 -1.69 -12.55 -15.06
CA ASP A 263 -0.92 -11.31 -15.12
C ASP A 263 -0.72 -10.82 -16.56
N ASP A 264 0.23 -9.90 -16.81
CA ASP A 264 0.52 -9.27 -18.10
C ASP A 264 0.85 -10.31 -19.20
N GLY A 265 0.43 -10.03 -20.43
CA GLY A 265 0.77 -10.84 -21.61
C GLY A 265 -0.42 -11.48 -22.34
N TRP A 266 -1.66 -11.26 -21.93
CA TRP A 266 -2.85 -11.91 -22.47
C TRP A 266 -3.48 -11.22 -23.69
N PHE A 267 -3.05 -10.00 -24.03
CA PHE A 267 -3.72 -9.11 -24.99
C PHE A 267 -2.84 -8.72 -26.17
N GLY A 268 -3.44 -8.04 -27.15
CA GLY A 268 -2.79 -7.52 -28.35
C GLY A 268 -3.04 -8.39 -29.60
N ASP A 269 -3.80 -7.86 -30.55
CA ASP A 269 -4.11 -8.54 -31.82
C ASP A 269 -3.07 -8.14 -32.88
N LYS A 270 -3.08 -6.88 -33.33
CA LYS A 270 -2.15 -6.36 -34.34
C LYS A 270 -0.69 -6.43 -33.88
N TYR A 271 -0.46 -6.10 -32.63
CA TYR A 271 0.85 -6.13 -31.99
C TYR A 271 0.80 -7.09 -30.78
N PRO A 272 1.15 -8.38 -30.90
CA PRO A 272 1.07 -9.31 -29.78
C PRO A 272 1.93 -8.91 -28.58
N ARG A 273 1.38 -8.99 -27.36
CA ARG A 273 2.06 -8.69 -26.10
C ARG A 273 3.05 -9.82 -25.75
N LYS A 274 4.28 -9.75 -26.26
CA LYS A 274 5.36 -10.72 -25.99
C LYS A 274 6.39 -10.22 -24.97
N ASN A 275 6.40 -8.94 -24.71
CA ASN A 275 7.27 -8.23 -23.76
C ASN A 275 6.72 -6.82 -23.50
N ASP A 276 7.44 -6.01 -22.75
CA ASP A 276 7.04 -4.63 -22.38
C ASP A 276 6.97 -3.63 -23.55
N SER A 277 7.39 -3.98 -24.76
CA SER A 277 7.61 -2.98 -25.80
C SER A 277 6.44 -2.74 -26.75
N SER A 278 5.35 -3.50 -26.64
CA SER A 278 4.20 -3.38 -27.54
C SER A 278 2.86 -3.68 -26.87
N SER A 279 1.80 -3.26 -27.51
CA SER A 279 0.38 -3.56 -27.27
C SER A 279 -0.26 -2.92 -26.05
N LEU A 280 0.51 -2.35 -25.11
CA LEU A 280 -0.11 -1.70 -23.95
C LEU A 280 -1.07 -0.60 -24.45
N GLY A 281 -2.34 -0.70 -24.05
CA GLY A 281 -3.44 0.10 -24.55
C GLY A 281 -4.43 -0.67 -25.43
N ASP A 282 -4.02 -1.80 -26.00
CA ASP A 282 -4.84 -2.62 -26.90
C ASP A 282 -5.44 -3.82 -26.14
N TRP A 283 -6.53 -3.61 -25.44
CA TRP A 283 -7.13 -4.58 -24.51
C TRP A 283 -7.98 -5.64 -25.23
N VAL A 284 -7.43 -6.21 -26.30
CA VAL A 284 -8.06 -7.29 -27.09
C VAL A 284 -7.33 -8.59 -26.82
N VAL A 285 -8.06 -9.65 -26.53
CA VAL A 285 -7.50 -10.98 -26.23
C VAL A 285 -6.66 -11.49 -27.40
N ASP A 286 -5.41 -11.89 -27.14
CA ASP A 286 -4.58 -12.61 -28.11
C ASP A 286 -5.11 -14.05 -28.28
N LYS A 287 -5.85 -14.28 -29.38
CA LYS A 287 -6.44 -15.59 -29.70
C LYS A 287 -5.44 -16.67 -30.06
N ASN A 288 -4.17 -16.32 -30.35
CA ASN A 288 -3.12 -17.31 -30.53
C ASN A 288 -2.66 -17.90 -29.18
N LYS A 289 -2.65 -17.09 -28.14
CA LYS A 289 -2.34 -17.52 -26.77
C LYS A 289 -3.56 -18.17 -26.10
N LEU A 290 -4.73 -17.55 -26.26
CA LEU A 290 -5.96 -17.91 -25.61
C LEU A 290 -7.06 -18.18 -26.65
N PRO A 291 -7.03 -19.33 -27.36
CA PRO A 291 -7.98 -19.63 -28.43
C PRO A 291 -9.43 -19.70 -27.93
N GLU A 292 -9.65 -20.07 -26.68
CA GLU A 292 -10.97 -20.11 -26.05
C GLU A 292 -11.35 -18.80 -25.34
N GLY A 293 -10.47 -17.79 -25.39
CA GLY A 293 -10.68 -16.49 -24.78
C GLY A 293 -10.61 -16.50 -23.25
N ILE A 294 -11.02 -15.38 -22.67
CA ILE A 294 -11.18 -15.22 -21.21
C ILE A 294 -12.32 -16.11 -20.70
N GLU A 295 -13.37 -16.31 -21.51
CA GLU A 295 -14.49 -17.22 -21.19
C GLU A 295 -14.00 -18.66 -20.91
N GLY A 296 -13.03 -19.14 -21.71
CA GLY A 296 -12.41 -20.43 -21.51
C GLY A 296 -11.73 -20.52 -20.15
N LEU A 297 -10.94 -19.51 -19.78
CA LEU A 297 -10.24 -19.45 -18.50
C LEU A 297 -11.20 -19.37 -17.29
N ILE A 298 -12.27 -18.59 -17.41
CA ILE A 298 -13.31 -18.52 -16.37
C ILE A 298 -14.00 -19.87 -16.19
N ARG A 299 -14.31 -20.58 -17.28
CA ARG A 299 -14.85 -21.92 -17.24
C ARG A 299 -13.88 -22.90 -16.56
N ASP A 300 -12.58 -22.83 -16.87
CA ASP A 300 -11.55 -23.66 -16.27
C ASP A 300 -11.40 -23.36 -14.77
N ALA A 301 -11.40 -22.09 -14.36
CA ALA A 301 -11.40 -21.70 -12.94
C ALA A 301 -12.62 -22.30 -12.19
N LYS A 302 -13.82 -22.18 -12.75
CA LYS A 302 -15.04 -22.78 -12.18
C LYS A 302 -14.94 -24.30 -12.06
N LYS A 303 -14.37 -24.99 -13.05
CA LYS A 303 -14.14 -26.44 -13.04
C LYS A 303 -13.23 -26.84 -11.87
N HIS A 304 -12.24 -26.03 -11.55
CA HIS A 304 -11.34 -26.23 -10.41
C HIS A 304 -11.90 -25.69 -9.07
N GLY A 305 -13.06 -25.05 -9.07
CA GLY A 305 -13.72 -24.51 -7.87
C GLY A 305 -13.05 -23.27 -7.28
N ILE A 306 -12.35 -22.49 -8.10
CA ILE A 306 -11.69 -21.26 -7.71
C ILE A 306 -12.20 -20.06 -8.51
N LYS A 307 -11.90 -18.85 -8.04
CA LYS A 307 -12.19 -17.59 -8.70
C LYS A 307 -11.12 -17.25 -9.76
N PHE A 308 -11.48 -16.36 -10.71
CA PHE A 308 -10.57 -15.86 -11.73
C PHE A 308 -10.36 -14.35 -11.59
N GLY A 309 -9.13 -13.89 -11.78
CA GLY A 309 -8.73 -12.50 -11.82
C GLY A 309 -7.83 -12.19 -13.01
N ILE A 310 -7.67 -10.89 -13.33
CA ILE A 310 -6.95 -10.43 -14.50
C ILE A 310 -6.14 -9.17 -14.19
N TRP A 311 -4.99 -9.02 -14.86
CA TRP A 311 -4.13 -7.83 -14.80
C TRP A 311 -4.48 -6.83 -15.90
N ILE A 312 -4.41 -5.55 -15.56
CA ILE A 312 -4.50 -4.42 -16.51
C ILE A 312 -3.54 -3.30 -16.12
N GLU A 313 -3.13 -2.48 -17.09
CA GLU A 313 -2.39 -1.23 -16.90
C GLU A 313 -2.99 -0.12 -17.79
N PRO A 314 -4.20 0.36 -17.45
CA PRO A 314 -5.02 1.14 -18.39
C PRO A 314 -4.66 2.63 -18.47
N GLU A 315 -3.75 3.12 -17.62
CA GLU A 315 -3.30 4.52 -17.61
C GLU A 315 -2.11 4.77 -18.55
N MET A 316 -1.60 3.73 -19.18
CA MET A 316 -0.38 3.77 -19.99
C MET A 316 -0.60 3.10 -21.35
N ALA A 317 0.27 3.42 -22.29
CA ALA A 317 0.28 2.81 -23.60
C ALA A 317 1.71 2.61 -24.11
N ASN A 318 1.91 1.66 -25.03
CA ASN A 318 3.12 1.60 -25.81
C ASN A 318 3.03 2.47 -27.05
N THR A 319 4.15 3.00 -27.51
CA THR A 319 4.23 3.68 -28.81
C THR A 319 3.98 2.71 -29.98
N THR A 320 4.21 1.41 -29.76
CA THR A 320 3.81 0.33 -30.69
C THR A 320 2.50 -0.27 -30.18
N SER A 321 1.39 0.43 -30.42
CA SER A 321 0.01 -0.01 -30.13
C SER A 321 -0.98 0.62 -31.10
N GLU A 322 -2.13 -0.01 -31.31
CA GLU A 322 -3.22 0.57 -32.08
C GLU A 322 -3.79 1.80 -31.40
N LEU A 323 -3.80 1.83 -30.06
CA LEU A 323 -4.24 2.99 -29.30
C LEU A 323 -3.40 4.23 -29.63
N TYR A 324 -2.07 4.09 -29.61
CA TYR A 324 -1.17 5.21 -29.94
C TYR A 324 -1.27 5.64 -31.40
N GLU A 325 -1.49 4.70 -32.33
CA GLU A 325 -1.72 5.03 -33.76
C GLU A 325 -3.00 5.84 -33.96
N LYS A 326 -4.07 5.52 -33.22
CA LYS A 326 -5.39 6.15 -33.34
C LYS A 326 -5.48 7.47 -32.57
N HIS A 327 -4.82 7.55 -31.43
CA HIS A 327 -4.93 8.65 -30.45
C HIS A 327 -3.57 9.12 -29.93
N PRO A 328 -2.63 9.55 -30.80
CA PRO A 328 -1.34 10.07 -30.34
C PRO A 328 -1.46 11.36 -29.52
N GLU A 329 -2.60 12.05 -29.59
CA GLU A 329 -2.91 13.25 -28.82
C GLU A 329 -3.32 12.95 -27.37
N TRP A 330 -3.62 11.71 -27.00
CA TRP A 330 -4.07 11.32 -25.65
C TRP A 330 -2.95 11.15 -24.64
N ILE A 331 -1.70 11.27 -25.06
CA ILE A 331 -0.55 11.11 -24.17
C ILE A 331 -0.20 12.41 -23.43
N LEU A 332 0.30 12.25 -22.21
CA LEU A 332 0.93 13.37 -21.49
C LEU A 332 2.21 13.77 -22.21
N LYS A 333 2.25 15.01 -22.70
CA LYS A 333 3.46 15.64 -23.21
C LYS A 333 3.36 17.15 -23.15
N ALA A 334 4.50 17.80 -22.97
CA ALA A 334 4.56 19.26 -23.08
C ALA A 334 4.22 19.69 -24.51
N PRO A 335 3.39 20.72 -24.72
CA PRO A 335 3.10 21.24 -26.04
C PRO A 335 4.39 21.56 -26.81
N GLN A 336 4.44 21.23 -28.11
CA GLN A 336 5.57 21.46 -29.01
C GLN A 336 6.89 20.76 -28.62
N ARG A 337 6.82 19.71 -27.78
CA ARG A 337 7.98 18.86 -27.45
C ARG A 337 7.66 17.41 -27.72
N ASP A 338 8.70 16.62 -27.96
CA ASP A 338 8.56 15.16 -28.06
C ASP A 338 8.18 14.55 -26.71
N PRO A 339 7.43 13.46 -26.67
CA PRO A 339 7.14 12.74 -25.44
C PRO A 339 8.41 12.17 -24.83
N VAL A 340 8.51 12.20 -23.51
CA VAL A 340 9.52 11.43 -22.79
C VAL A 340 9.02 10.00 -22.64
N LEU A 341 9.79 9.05 -23.13
CA LEU A 341 9.42 7.62 -23.15
C LEU A 341 10.04 6.90 -21.95
N GLY A 342 9.24 6.06 -21.31
CA GLY A 342 9.67 5.18 -20.23
C GLY A 342 9.91 3.73 -20.68
N ARG A 343 10.30 2.87 -19.77
CA ARG A 343 10.47 1.42 -19.97
C ARG A 343 11.24 1.07 -21.26
N GLY A 344 12.50 1.51 -21.31
CA GLY A 344 13.34 1.25 -22.46
C GLY A 344 12.98 2.04 -23.73
N GLY A 345 12.24 3.12 -23.60
CA GLY A 345 11.86 3.99 -24.72
C GLY A 345 10.60 3.56 -25.46
N THR A 346 9.72 2.80 -24.83
CA THR A 346 8.54 2.22 -25.51
C THR A 346 7.19 2.60 -24.87
N GLN A 347 7.17 3.17 -23.66
CA GLN A 347 5.95 3.42 -22.91
C GLN A 347 5.69 4.90 -22.69
N VAL A 348 4.41 5.28 -22.72
CA VAL A 348 3.88 6.63 -22.47
C VAL A 348 2.76 6.58 -21.44
N VAL A 349 2.51 7.72 -20.78
CA VAL A 349 1.39 7.90 -19.84
C VAL A 349 0.24 8.61 -20.57
N LEU A 350 -0.98 8.13 -20.39
CA LEU A 350 -2.19 8.75 -20.92
C LEU A 350 -2.56 9.99 -20.10
N ASP A 351 -3.12 11.02 -20.76
CA ASP A 351 -3.50 12.29 -20.12
C ASP A 351 -4.88 12.19 -19.44
N LEU A 352 -4.89 11.80 -18.17
CA LEU A 352 -6.13 11.69 -17.38
C LEU A 352 -6.79 13.04 -17.06
N ALA A 353 -6.17 14.19 -17.39
CA ALA A 353 -6.86 15.47 -17.36
C ALA A 353 -7.92 15.57 -18.48
N ASN A 354 -7.77 14.77 -19.54
CA ASN A 354 -8.69 14.72 -20.67
C ASN A 354 -9.89 13.79 -20.38
N PRO A 355 -11.16 14.28 -20.41
CA PRO A 355 -12.35 13.46 -20.18
C PRO A 355 -12.49 12.28 -21.16
N GLU A 356 -12.07 12.39 -22.41
CA GLU A 356 -12.10 11.28 -23.37
C GLU A 356 -11.18 10.14 -22.95
N VAL A 357 -10.01 10.47 -22.41
CA VAL A 357 -9.08 9.49 -21.85
C VAL A 357 -9.63 8.86 -20.56
N GLN A 358 -10.31 9.65 -19.72
CA GLN A 358 -11.02 9.12 -18.54
C GLN A 358 -12.08 8.11 -18.95
N ASP A 359 -12.85 8.39 -20.01
CA ASP A 359 -13.86 7.49 -20.53
C ASP A 359 -13.25 6.22 -21.11
N PHE A 360 -12.12 6.32 -21.82
CA PHE A 360 -11.37 5.17 -22.31
C PHE A 360 -10.91 4.27 -21.15
N VAL A 361 -10.25 4.82 -20.15
CA VAL A 361 -9.73 4.04 -19.00
C VAL A 361 -10.89 3.38 -18.23
N PHE A 362 -11.97 4.11 -17.99
CA PHE A 362 -13.17 3.53 -17.39
C PHE A 362 -13.72 2.37 -18.24
N LYS A 363 -13.77 2.56 -19.57
CA LYS A 363 -14.29 1.56 -20.50
C LYS A 363 -13.45 0.28 -20.51
N VAL A 364 -12.16 0.32 -20.30
CA VAL A 364 -11.33 -0.90 -20.18
C VAL A 364 -11.86 -1.82 -19.08
N VAL A 365 -12.14 -1.29 -17.90
CA VAL A 365 -12.73 -2.07 -16.80
C VAL A 365 -14.19 -2.44 -17.11
N ASP A 366 -14.95 -1.49 -17.62
CA ASP A 366 -16.38 -1.68 -17.93
C ASP A 366 -16.62 -2.78 -18.97
N ASP A 367 -15.81 -2.82 -20.03
CA ASP A 367 -15.89 -3.87 -21.05
C ASP A 367 -15.52 -5.24 -20.48
N LEU A 368 -14.47 -5.33 -19.66
CA LEU A 368 -14.10 -6.58 -18.99
C LEU A 368 -15.25 -7.09 -18.10
N MET A 369 -15.79 -6.25 -17.25
CA MET A 369 -16.83 -6.64 -16.30
C MET A 369 -18.18 -6.88 -16.97
N THR A 370 -18.48 -6.20 -18.09
CA THR A 370 -19.72 -6.42 -18.85
C THR A 370 -19.66 -7.71 -19.65
N ASN A 371 -18.53 -7.99 -20.30
CA ASN A 371 -18.35 -9.20 -21.10
C ASN A 371 -18.05 -10.44 -20.23
N TYR A 372 -17.41 -10.25 -19.09
CA TYR A 372 -16.95 -11.33 -18.19
C TYR A 372 -17.30 -11.01 -16.72
N PRO A 373 -18.60 -11.01 -16.37
CA PRO A 373 -19.06 -10.60 -15.03
C PRO A 373 -18.58 -11.51 -13.89
N GLU A 374 -18.01 -12.67 -14.21
CA GLU A 374 -17.42 -13.59 -13.24
C GLU A 374 -15.97 -13.28 -12.87
N ILE A 375 -15.35 -12.28 -13.48
CA ILE A 375 -14.06 -11.76 -13.01
C ILE A 375 -14.23 -11.24 -11.58
N ALA A 376 -13.54 -11.85 -10.64
CA ALA A 376 -13.65 -11.52 -9.21
C ALA A 376 -12.56 -10.56 -8.74
N TYR A 377 -11.51 -10.36 -9.54
CA TYR A 377 -10.32 -9.63 -9.11
C TYR A 377 -9.62 -8.96 -10.30
N ILE A 378 -9.21 -7.71 -10.11
CA ILE A 378 -8.36 -6.98 -11.05
C ILE A 378 -7.07 -6.55 -10.34
N LYS A 379 -5.90 -6.90 -10.91
CA LYS A 379 -4.62 -6.29 -10.59
C LYS A 379 -4.42 -5.10 -11.54
N TRP A 380 -4.49 -3.90 -10.98
CA TRP A 380 -4.35 -2.65 -11.73
C TRP A 380 -2.94 -2.10 -11.53
N ASP A 381 -2.17 -2.05 -12.60
CA ASP A 381 -0.78 -1.61 -12.59
C ASP A 381 -0.60 -0.19 -13.16
N ALA A 382 0.54 0.43 -12.89
CA ALA A 382 0.97 1.72 -13.42
C ALA A 382 2.50 1.82 -13.41
N ASN A 383 3.14 1.32 -14.46
CA ASN A 383 4.58 1.05 -14.47
C ASN A 383 5.47 2.24 -14.87
N MET A 384 4.90 3.39 -15.19
CA MET A 384 5.65 4.57 -15.59
C MET A 384 5.36 5.77 -14.68
N ALA A 385 6.41 6.48 -14.25
CA ALA A 385 6.29 7.79 -13.63
C ALA A 385 5.92 8.85 -14.66
N ILE A 386 5.27 9.93 -14.23
CA ILE A 386 5.01 11.10 -15.10
C ILE A 386 6.29 11.91 -15.21
N MET A 387 6.96 11.80 -16.36
CA MET A 387 8.22 12.51 -16.65
C MET A 387 8.04 13.76 -17.54
N ASN A 388 6.82 13.98 -18.05
CA ASN A 388 6.48 15.15 -18.86
C ASN A 388 5.64 16.14 -18.05
N HIS A 389 6.02 17.42 -18.08
CA HIS A 389 5.23 18.50 -17.53
C HIS A 389 4.39 19.14 -18.64
N GLY A 390 3.24 18.62 -18.93
CA GLY A 390 2.35 19.23 -19.89
C GLY A 390 1.22 18.31 -20.33
N SER A 391 0.18 18.93 -20.84
CA SER A 391 -1.01 18.28 -21.34
C SER A 391 -1.38 18.91 -22.68
N ASN A 392 -1.67 18.09 -23.68
CA ASN A 392 -2.23 18.57 -24.95
C ASN A 392 -3.69 19.03 -24.80
N TYR A 393 -4.37 18.57 -23.76
CA TYR A 393 -5.75 18.92 -23.47
C TYR A 393 -5.89 20.24 -22.72
N LEU A 394 -5.02 20.51 -21.74
CA LEU A 394 -5.10 21.70 -20.94
C LEU A 394 -4.66 22.94 -21.73
N PRO A 395 -5.37 24.09 -21.61
CA PRO A 395 -4.95 25.35 -22.26
C PRO A 395 -3.64 25.88 -21.67
N ALA A 396 -2.99 26.77 -22.39
CA ALA A 396 -1.66 27.28 -22.06
C ALA A 396 -1.55 27.90 -20.66
N ASP A 397 -2.59 28.61 -20.22
CA ASP A 397 -2.66 29.25 -18.89
C ASP A 397 -2.96 28.27 -17.74
N LYS A 398 -3.24 26.98 -18.04
CA LYS A 398 -3.52 25.92 -17.07
C LYS A 398 -2.53 24.75 -17.11
N GLN A 399 -1.42 24.89 -17.80
CA GLN A 399 -0.42 23.82 -17.86
C GLN A 399 0.13 23.44 -16.45
N SER A 400 0.22 24.40 -15.53
CA SER A 400 0.58 24.13 -14.14
C SER A 400 -0.47 23.36 -13.33
N HIS A 401 -1.67 23.18 -13.85
CA HIS A 401 -2.70 22.35 -13.21
C HIS A 401 -2.53 20.86 -13.50
N MET A 402 -1.65 20.47 -14.42
CA MET A 402 -1.59 19.14 -15.00
C MET A 402 -1.56 18.01 -13.97
N TYR A 403 -0.69 18.06 -12.97
CA TYR A 403 -0.61 17.01 -11.95
C TYR A 403 -1.90 16.90 -11.10
N ILE A 404 -2.49 18.05 -10.76
CA ILE A 404 -3.72 18.10 -9.97
C ILE A 404 -4.91 17.59 -10.79
N GLU A 405 -5.04 18.02 -12.04
CA GLU A 405 -6.14 17.59 -12.92
C GLU A 405 -5.98 16.12 -13.36
N PHE A 406 -4.74 15.64 -13.56
CA PHE A 406 -4.46 14.21 -13.77
C PHE A 406 -4.98 13.36 -12.60
N HIS A 407 -4.64 13.75 -11.37
CA HIS A 407 -5.09 13.01 -10.18
C HIS A 407 -6.60 13.07 -10.01
N LYS A 408 -7.24 14.23 -10.21
CA LYS A 408 -8.70 14.35 -10.19
C LYS A 408 -9.37 13.46 -11.24
N GLY A 409 -8.77 13.36 -12.43
CA GLY A 409 -9.22 12.46 -13.49
C GLY A 409 -9.14 11.00 -13.06
N PHE A 410 -8.02 10.59 -12.46
CA PHE A 410 -7.84 9.27 -11.89
C PHE A 410 -8.88 8.95 -10.80
N GLU A 411 -9.07 9.84 -9.83
CA GLU A 411 -10.09 9.67 -8.79
C GLU A 411 -11.50 9.49 -9.37
N LYS A 412 -11.86 10.33 -10.35
CA LYS A 412 -13.16 10.24 -11.02
C LYS A 412 -13.39 8.90 -11.71
N ILE A 413 -12.35 8.36 -12.35
CA ILE A 413 -12.41 7.00 -12.95
C ILE A 413 -12.67 5.97 -11.85
N CYS A 414 -11.88 6.00 -10.76
CA CYS A 414 -12.00 5.05 -9.66
C CYS A 414 -13.38 5.13 -8.97
N GLN A 415 -13.91 6.34 -8.76
CA GLN A 415 -15.26 6.56 -8.23
C GLN A 415 -16.34 5.95 -9.13
N ARG A 416 -16.24 6.15 -10.45
CA ARG A 416 -17.17 5.56 -11.43
C ARG A 416 -17.13 4.03 -11.40
N ILE A 417 -15.93 3.44 -11.32
CA ILE A 417 -15.75 1.98 -11.23
C ILE A 417 -16.38 1.45 -9.95
N ARG A 418 -16.09 2.04 -8.80
CA ARG A 418 -16.65 1.59 -7.51
C ARG A 418 -18.16 1.76 -7.45
N ALA A 419 -18.73 2.82 -8.02
CA ALA A 419 -20.16 3.03 -8.08
C ALA A 419 -20.87 1.94 -8.92
N LYS A 420 -20.24 1.47 -10.00
CA LYS A 420 -20.81 0.46 -10.90
C LYS A 420 -20.51 -0.98 -10.46
N TYR A 421 -19.33 -1.22 -9.91
CA TYR A 421 -18.82 -2.53 -9.51
C TYR A 421 -18.35 -2.52 -8.05
N PRO A 422 -19.29 -2.36 -7.10
CA PRO A 422 -18.94 -2.20 -5.68
C PRO A 422 -18.26 -3.45 -5.08
N ASP A 423 -18.58 -4.65 -5.58
CA ASP A 423 -18.07 -5.92 -5.04
C ASP A 423 -16.76 -6.41 -5.69
N LEU A 424 -16.26 -5.69 -6.72
CA LEU A 424 -15.04 -6.07 -7.42
C LEU A 424 -13.81 -5.85 -6.51
N THR A 425 -13.00 -6.88 -6.31
CA THR A 425 -11.71 -6.73 -5.63
C THR A 425 -10.66 -6.16 -6.59
N ILE A 426 -10.01 -5.06 -6.20
CA ILE A 426 -8.98 -4.41 -7.00
C ILE A 426 -7.70 -4.26 -6.17
N GLN A 427 -6.58 -4.78 -6.71
CA GLN A 427 -5.25 -4.57 -6.15
C GLN A 427 -4.56 -3.42 -6.88
N ALA A 428 -4.01 -2.48 -6.12
CA ALA A 428 -3.12 -1.46 -6.65
C ALA A 428 -1.71 -2.02 -6.84
N CYS A 429 -1.18 -1.89 -8.05
CA CYS A 429 0.23 -2.06 -8.36
C CYS A 429 0.74 -0.81 -9.08
N ALA A 430 1.97 -0.46 -8.90
CA ALA A 430 2.64 0.61 -9.64
C ALA A 430 4.15 0.31 -9.67
N SER A 431 4.55 -0.68 -10.46
CA SER A 431 5.85 -1.34 -10.34
C SER A 431 6.12 -1.73 -8.87
N GLY A 432 5.30 -2.61 -8.33
CA GLY A 432 5.31 -2.92 -6.89
C GLY A 432 4.57 -1.88 -6.05
N GLY A 433 5.19 -1.42 -4.97
CA GLY A 433 4.62 -0.54 -3.95
C GLY A 433 4.55 0.95 -4.31
N GLY A 434 4.67 1.31 -5.58
CA GLY A 434 4.68 2.71 -6.00
C GLY A 434 3.37 3.49 -5.74
N ARG A 435 2.31 2.81 -5.32
CA ARG A 435 1.00 3.39 -4.98
C ARG A 435 0.45 2.93 -3.63
N ALA A 436 1.31 2.71 -2.66
CA ALA A 436 0.91 2.39 -1.29
C ALA A 436 0.61 3.67 -0.50
N ASN A 437 -0.64 4.13 -0.49
CA ASN A 437 -1.08 5.33 0.23
C ASN A 437 -2.59 5.32 0.52
N TYR A 438 -3.04 6.13 1.47
CA TYR A 438 -4.45 6.27 1.83
C TYR A 438 -5.29 7.08 0.82
N GLY A 439 -4.68 7.66 -0.21
CA GLY A 439 -5.40 8.29 -1.31
C GLY A 439 -6.02 7.29 -2.27
N ILE A 440 -5.39 6.11 -2.44
CA ILE A 440 -5.89 5.08 -3.34
C ILE A 440 -6.80 4.05 -2.67
N LEU A 441 -6.58 3.75 -1.39
CA LEU A 441 -7.27 2.68 -0.66
C LEU A 441 -8.80 2.83 -0.55
N PRO A 442 -9.42 4.02 -0.65
CA PRO A 442 -10.88 4.12 -0.80
C PRO A 442 -11.42 3.43 -2.06
N TYR A 443 -10.57 3.24 -3.06
CA TYR A 443 -10.94 2.66 -4.36
C TYR A 443 -10.35 1.27 -4.60
N PHE A 444 -9.34 0.88 -3.79
CA PHE A 444 -8.61 -0.38 -3.93
C PHE A 444 -8.66 -1.17 -2.62
N ASP A 445 -8.71 -2.48 -2.74
CA ASP A 445 -8.85 -3.39 -1.60
C ASP A 445 -7.52 -3.67 -0.92
N GLU A 446 -6.43 -3.60 -1.68
CA GLU A 446 -5.08 -3.93 -1.28
C GLU A 446 -4.07 -3.34 -2.25
N PHE A 447 -2.79 -3.41 -1.92
CA PHE A 447 -1.70 -3.08 -2.83
C PHE A 447 -0.61 -4.17 -2.85
N TRP A 448 0.11 -4.24 -3.96
CA TRP A 448 1.33 -5.04 -4.09
C TRP A 448 2.46 -4.31 -3.37
N VAL A 449 3.05 -4.91 -2.34
CA VAL A 449 4.05 -4.24 -1.48
C VAL A 449 5.33 -3.94 -2.25
N SER A 450 5.78 -4.87 -3.09
CA SER A 450 6.99 -4.74 -3.91
C SER A 450 7.01 -5.81 -4.99
N ASP A 451 7.59 -5.49 -6.16
CA ASP A 451 7.96 -6.48 -7.18
C ASP A 451 9.06 -7.42 -6.69
N ASN A 452 9.78 -7.03 -5.65
CA ASN A 452 10.76 -7.90 -5.01
C ASN A 452 10.08 -8.88 -4.07
N THR A 453 10.10 -10.14 -4.45
CA THR A 453 9.51 -11.26 -3.71
C THR A 453 10.51 -12.02 -2.84
N ASP A 454 11.76 -11.56 -2.73
CA ASP A 454 12.77 -12.15 -1.84
C ASP A 454 12.28 -12.11 -0.38
N ALA A 455 12.10 -13.27 0.23
CA ALA A 455 11.48 -13.37 1.54
C ALA A 455 12.28 -12.66 2.65
N LEU A 456 13.62 -12.64 2.58
CA LEU A 456 14.42 -11.90 3.56
C LEU A 456 14.21 -10.39 3.43
N GLN A 457 14.24 -9.85 2.20
CA GLN A 457 14.01 -8.43 1.98
C GLN A 457 12.55 -8.04 2.29
N ARG A 458 11.59 -8.94 2.05
CA ARG A 458 10.19 -8.73 2.42
C ARG A 458 9.97 -8.60 3.93
N VAL A 459 10.81 -9.21 4.78
CA VAL A 459 10.76 -8.96 6.23
C VAL A 459 10.93 -7.46 6.52
N TYR A 460 11.90 -6.80 5.89
CA TYR A 460 12.13 -5.35 6.07
C TYR A 460 11.03 -4.49 5.45
N MET A 461 10.64 -4.78 4.21
CA MET A 461 9.62 -4.02 3.48
C MET A 461 8.25 -4.12 4.16
N GLN A 462 7.81 -5.32 4.55
CA GLN A 462 6.54 -5.54 5.23
C GLN A 462 6.55 -4.98 6.65
N TRP A 463 7.70 -5.03 7.33
CA TRP A 463 7.88 -4.35 8.62
C TRP A 463 7.62 -2.86 8.52
N GLY A 464 8.33 -2.16 7.64
CA GLY A 464 8.16 -0.72 7.45
C GLY A 464 6.74 -0.36 7.01
N THR A 465 6.20 -1.05 6.00
CA THR A 465 4.84 -0.83 5.51
C THR A 465 3.79 -1.00 6.62
N SER A 466 4.01 -1.92 7.56
CA SER A 466 3.11 -2.18 8.69
C SER A 466 2.99 -1.03 9.69
N TYR A 467 3.83 0.00 9.63
CA TYR A 467 3.66 1.18 10.47
C TYR A 467 2.36 1.92 10.16
N PHE A 468 1.96 1.94 8.91
CA PHE A 468 0.82 2.72 8.45
C PHE A 468 -0.34 1.86 7.92
N PHE A 469 -0.06 0.67 7.36
CA PHE A 469 -1.06 -0.12 6.64
C PHE A 469 -1.34 -1.47 7.31
N PRO A 470 -2.62 -1.88 7.41
CA PRO A 470 -3.00 -3.17 7.98
C PRO A 470 -2.60 -4.33 7.05
N ALA A 471 -2.37 -5.50 7.64
CA ALA A 471 -1.95 -6.70 6.90
C ALA A 471 -2.91 -7.10 5.77
N ILE A 472 -4.21 -6.83 5.91
CA ILE A 472 -5.22 -7.08 4.86
C ILE A 472 -4.94 -6.30 3.57
N ALA A 473 -4.28 -5.13 3.66
CA ALA A 473 -3.91 -4.31 2.50
C ALA A 473 -2.57 -4.71 1.88
N MET A 474 -1.75 -5.51 2.56
CA MET A 474 -0.38 -5.82 2.16
C MET A 474 -0.30 -7.21 1.51
N ALA A 475 -0.33 -7.28 0.17
CA ALA A 475 -0.16 -8.53 -0.54
C ALA A 475 1.26 -9.09 -0.38
N SER A 476 1.35 -10.37 0.02
CA SER A 476 2.60 -11.07 0.30
C SER A 476 2.55 -12.48 -0.28
N HIS A 477 3.52 -12.79 -1.16
CA HIS A 477 3.48 -14.01 -1.95
C HIS A 477 4.65 -14.96 -1.62
N ILE A 478 4.37 -16.26 -1.65
CA ILE A 478 5.37 -17.32 -1.70
C ILE A 478 5.94 -17.33 -3.12
N SER A 479 7.25 -17.10 -3.26
CA SER A 479 7.94 -17.01 -4.55
C SER A 479 8.87 -18.19 -4.81
N ALA A 480 9.48 -18.24 -6.00
CA ALA A 480 10.44 -19.25 -6.38
C ALA A 480 11.78 -19.13 -5.60
N ALA A 481 12.55 -20.22 -5.61
CA ALA A 481 13.96 -20.24 -5.21
C ALA A 481 14.75 -21.01 -6.28
N PRO A 482 15.83 -20.38 -6.82
CA PRO A 482 16.35 -19.04 -6.54
C PRO A 482 15.33 -17.94 -6.83
N ASN A 483 15.36 -16.87 -6.04
CA ASN A 483 14.48 -15.71 -6.25
C ASN A 483 14.81 -14.99 -7.56
N HIS A 484 13.83 -14.48 -8.27
CA HIS A 484 14.01 -13.89 -9.60
C HIS A 484 14.69 -12.50 -9.58
N GLN A 485 14.64 -11.75 -8.47
CA GLN A 485 15.31 -10.46 -8.33
C GLN A 485 16.70 -10.59 -7.72
N THR A 486 16.80 -11.32 -6.60
CA THR A 486 18.04 -11.37 -5.80
C THR A 486 18.91 -12.58 -6.08
N PHE A 487 18.38 -13.58 -6.81
CA PHE A 487 18.99 -14.89 -7.05
C PHE A 487 19.34 -15.68 -5.77
N ARG A 488 18.77 -15.28 -4.64
CA ARG A 488 18.96 -15.92 -3.35
C ARG A 488 18.11 -17.17 -3.25
N THR A 489 18.70 -18.23 -2.71
CA THR A 489 17.98 -19.49 -2.43
C THR A 489 17.59 -19.52 -0.96
N ILE A 490 16.30 -19.32 -0.69
CA ILE A 490 15.71 -19.32 0.65
C ILE A 490 14.81 -20.56 0.80
N PRO A 491 14.90 -21.29 1.93
CA PRO A 491 14.05 -22.46 2.18
C PRO A 491 12.55 -22.14 2.07
N LEU A 492 11.77 -23.08 1.55
CA LEU A 492 10.34 -22.90 1.33
C LEU A 492 9.59 -22.52 2.61
N LYS A 493 9.92 -23.16 3.76
CA LYS A 493 9.33 -22.80 5.05
C LYS A 493 9.49 -21.31 5.37
N TYR A 494 10.68 -20.74 5.19
CA TYR A 494 10.92 -19.32 5.47
C TYR A 494 10.09 -18.42 4.54
N ARG A 495 10.03 -18.74 3.24
CA ARG A 495 9.21 -18.02 2.25
C ARG A 495 7.73 -18.06 2.62
N ILE A 496 7.22 -19.21 3.06
CA ILE A 496 5.87 -19.39 3.56
C ILE A 496 5.62 -18.51 4.80
N ASP A 497 6.49 -18.61 5.80
CA ASP A 497 6.31 -17.94 7.09
C ASP A 497 6.34 -16.41 6.96
N VAL A 498 7.14 -15.88 6.03
CA VAL A 498 7.13 -14.45 5.69
C VAL A 498 5.83 -14.06 4.97
N ALA A 499 5.43 -14.84 3.97
CA ALA A 499 4.22 -14.55 3.20
C ALA A 499 2.94 -14.58 4.08
N MET A 500 2.89 -15.46 5.07
CA MET A 500 1.77 -15.57 6.01
C MET A 500 1.62 -14.39 6.97
N SER A 501 2.61 -13.50 7.06
CA SER A 501 2.52 -12.29 7.92
C SER A 501 1.76 -11.13 7.28
N GLY A 502 1.35 -11.26 6.04
CA GLY A 502 0.50 -10.36 5.29
C GLY A 502 -0.70 -11.07 4.68
N ARG A 503 -1.23 -10.54 3.58
CA ARG A 503 -2.27 -11.19 2.80
C ARG A 503 -1.62 -12.23 1.89
N LEU A 504 -1.74 -13.50 2.29
CA LEU A 504 -1.07 -14.62 1.64
C LEU A 504 -1.52 -14.83 0.18
N GLY A 505 -0.54 -15.00 -0.69
CA GLY A 505 -0.68 -15.51 -2.05
C GLY A 505 0.56 -16.29 -2.46
N MET A 506 0.60 -16.67 -3.73
CA MET A 506 1.72 -17.35 -4.37
C MET A 506 2.05 -16.66 -5.70
N GLU A 507 3.33 -16.66 -6.05
CA GLU A 507 3.83 -16.17 -7.34
C GLU A 507 5.00 -17.05 -7.77
N ILE A 508 4.67 -18.21 -8.31
CA ILE A 508 5.59 -19.31 -8.63
C ILE A 508 4.97 -20.18 -9.71
N GLN A 509 5.79 -20.94 -10.44
CA GLN A 509 5.30 -21.98 -11.35
C GLN A 509 5.14 -23.30 -10.59
N PRO A 510 3.90 -23.73 -10.25
CA PRO A 510 3.69 -24.92 -9.40
C PRO A 510 4.18 -26.24 -10.01
N LYS A 511 4.23 -26.35 -11.35
CA LYS A 511 4.76 -27.57 -12.00
C LYS A 511 6.25 -27.83 -11.72
N ASN A 512 6.98 -26.79 -11.26
CA ASN A 512 8.41 -26.90 -10.91
C ASN A 512 8.62 -27.28 -9.43
N MET A 513 7.55 -27.35 -8.64
CA MET A 513 7.60 -27.77 -7.23
C MET A 513 7.56 -29.28 -7.11
N THR A 514 8.26 -29.81 -6.11
CA THR A 514 8.13 -31.24 -5.74
C THR A 514 6.80 -31.51 -5.03
N ASP A 515 6.42 -32.78 -4.94
CA ASP A 515 5.20 -33.16 -4.23
C ASP A 515 5.26 -32.79 -2.74
N GLU A 516 6.43 -32.91 -2.10
CA GLU A 516 6.67 -32.51 -0.71
C GLU A 516 6.53 -31.01 -0.53
N GLU A 517 7.00 -30.21 -1.47
CA GLU A 517 6.82 -28.75 -1.47
C GLU A 517 5.36 -28.35 -1.63
N LYS A 518 4.62 -29.03 -2.53
CA LYS A 518 3.18 -28.81 -2.70
C LYS A 518 2.40 -29.22 -1.44
N ASP A 519 2.79 -30.32 -0.78
CA ASP A 519 2.17 -30.76 0.47
C ASP A 519 2.42 -29.77 1.62
N LEU A 520 3.63 -29.21 1.73
CA LEU A 520 3.93 -28.17 2.70
C LEU A 520 3.09 -26.91 2.43
N CYS A 521 2.98 -26.47 1.18
CA CYS A 521 2.11 -25.34 0.82
C CYS A 521 0.64 -25.61 1.11
N ARG A 522 0.14 -26.84 0.82
CA ARG A 522 -1.24 -27.24 1.14
C ARG A 522 -1.54 -27.13 2.63
N LYS A 523 -0.64 -27.64 3.46
CA LYS A 523 -0.73 -27.52 4.92
C LYS A 523 -0.72 -26.06 5.35
N ALA A 524 0.22 -25.27 4.84
CA ALA A 524 0.36 -23.84 5.17
C ALA A 524 -0.88 -23.04 4.77
N ILE A 525 -1.45 -23.29 3.60
CA ILE A 525 -2.70 -22.67 3.15
C ILE A 525 -3.87 -23.03 4.08
N ALA A 526 -3.98 -24.31 4.47
CA ALA A 526 -5.01 -24.75 5.42
C ALA A 526 -4.85 -24.08 6.79
N ASP A 527 -3.62 -23.96 7.29
CA ASP A 527 -3.32 -23.26 8.54
C ASP A 527 -3.58 -21.76 8.43
N TYR A 528 -3.19 -21.13 7.30
CA TYR A 528 -3.47 -19.73 7.07
C TYR A 528 -4.98 -19.41 7.05
N LYS A 529 -5.81 -20.26 6.48
CA LYS A 529 -7.26 -20.09 6.52
C LYS A 529 -7.83 -20.00 7.94
N LYS A 530 -7.20 -20.67 8.91
CA LYS A 530 -7.58 -20.58 10.33
C LYS A 530 -7.12 -19.28 10.97
N ILE A 531 -5.90 -18.82 10.64
CA ILE A 531 -5.28 -17.66 11.29
C ILE A 531 -5.51 -16.36 10.54
N ARG A 532 -5.91 -16.37 9.26
CA ARG A 532 -6.05 -15.14 8.45
C ARG A 532 -6.96 -14.08 9.04
N PRO A 533 -8.06 -14.39 9.78
CA PRO A 533 -8.84 -13.33 10.44
C PRO A 533 -8.03 -12.60 11.52
N VAL A 534 -7.15 -13.31 12.24
CA VAL A 534 -6.27 -12.70 13.24
C VAL A 534 -5.19 -11.86 12.56
N VAL A 535 -4.59 -12.35 11.48
CA VAL A 535 -3.52 -11.65 10.75
C VAL A 535 -4.07 -10.42 10.02
N GLN A 536 -5.14 -10.59 9.23
CA GLN A 536 -5.66 -9.54 8.37
C GLN A 536 -6.47 -8.49 9.12
N LEU A 537 -7.18 -8.86 10.18
CA LEU A 537 -8.10 -7.98 10.91
C LEU A 537 -7.66 -7.67 12.35
N GLY A 538 -6.61 -8.32 12.85
CA GLY A 538 -6.13 -8.17 14.21
C GLY A 538 -5.25 -6.95 14.44
N ASP A 539 -4.85 -6.79 15.69
CA ASP A 539 -3.97 -5.73 16.17
C ASP A 539 -2.51 -6.16 16.10
N ILE A 540 -1.66 -5.33 15.49
CA ILE A 540 -0.23 -5.58 15.37
C ILE A 540 0.54 -5.16 16.62
N TYR A 541 1.53 -5.97 16.98
CA TYR A 541 2.56 -5.66 17.97
C TYR A 541 3.93 -6.06 17.41
N ARG A 542 4.79 -5.08 17.15
CA ARG A 542 6.17 -5.32 16.73
C ARG A 542 7.01 -5.55 17.97
N LEU A 543 7.82 -6.62 17.98
CA LEU A 543 8.53 -7.10 19.19
C LEU A 543 10.05 -6.93 19.07
N ILE A 544 10.65 -7.34 17.96
CA ILE A 544 12.07 -7.17 17.65
C ILE A 544 12.18 -6.61 16.25
N SER A 545 12.77 -5.44 16.12
CA SER A 545 12.95 -4.79 14.83
C SER A 545 14.07 -5.45 14.01
N PRO A 546 13.88 -5.68 12.70
CA PRO A 546 14.97 -6.13 11.83
C PRO A 546 16.11 -5.10 11.74
N TYR A 547 15.86 -3.85 12.10
CA TYR A 547 16.85 -2.76 12.11
C TYR A 547 17.67 -2.70 13.40
N ASP A 548 17.33 -3.46 14.45
CA ASP A 548 18.08 -3.49 15.73
C ASP A 548 19.42 -4.24 15.65
N ARG A 549 19.75 -4.80 14.47
CA ARG A 549 20.98 -5.57 14.22
C ARG A 549 21.19 -6.75 15.17
N LEU A 550 20.10 -7.31 15.67
CA LEU A 550 20.13 -8.53 16.48
C LEU A 550 20.12 -9.80 15.61
N GLY A 551 20.08 -9.65 14.27
CA GLY A 551 19.99 -10.77 13.32
C GLY A 551 18.66 -11.51 13.34
N VAL A 552 17.63 -10.92 13.96
CA VAL A 552 16.28 -11.48 14.03
C VAL A 552 15.23 -10.37 13.97
N ALA A 553 14.03 -10.73 13.50
CA ALA A 553 12.85 -9.89 13.57
C ALA A 553 11.69 -10.67 14.17
N SER A 554 10.79 -10.01 14.87
CA SER A 554 9.61 -10.63 15.45
C SER A 554 8.45 -9.65 15.58
N LEU A 555 7.27 -10.09 15.19
CA LEU A 555 6.01 -9.37 15.41
C LEU A 555 4.88 -10.36 15.73
N MET A 556 3.76 -9.83 16.18
CA MET A 556 2.57 -10.65 16.39
C MET A 556 1.29 -9.86 16.07
N TYR A 557 0.23 -10.60 15.78
CA TYR A 557 -1.13 -10.10 15.68
C TYR A 557 -2.00 -10.73 16.76
N THR A 558 -2.91 -9.96 17.34
CA THR A 558 -3.91 -10.45 18.28
C THR A 558 -5.32 -10.20 17.76
N SER A 559 -6.23 -11.12 17.98
CA SER A 559 -7.66 -10.88 17.74
C SER A 559 -8.17 -9.72 18.62
N PRO A 560 -9.23 -9.01 18.20
CA PRO A 560 -9.83 -7.95 19.02
C PRO A 560 -10.25 -8.44 20.41
N GLU A 561 -10.76 -9.65 20.52
CA GLU A 561 -11.19 -10.31 21.77
C GLU A 561 -10.01 -10.83 22.59
N LYS A 562 -8.80 -10.79 22.05
CA LYS A 562 -7.59 -11.34 22.66
C LYS A 562 -7.72 -12.80 23.09
N ASP A 563 -8.49 -13.59 22.34
CA ASP A 563 -8.65 -15.02 22.50
C ASP A 563 -7.68 -15.81 21.62
N LYS A 564 -7.16 -15.17 20.58
CA LYS A 564 -6.22 -15.75 19.61
C LYS A 564 -5.09 -14.78 19.31
N ALA A 565 -3.91 -15.33 19.04
CA ALA A 565 -2.79 -14.55 18.54
C ALA A 565 -1.94 -15.39 17.58
N VAL A 566 -1.23 -14.69 16.66
CA VAL A 566 -0.25 -15.29 15.76
C VAL A 566 1.06 -14.56 15.93
N PHE A 567 2.07 -15.29 16.33
CA PHE A 567 3.42 -14.79 16.57
C PHE A 567 4.35 -15.23 15.45
N TYR A 568 5.14 -14.32 14.94
CA TYR A 568 6.14 -14.54 13.91
C TYR A 568 7.53 -14.21 14.42
N TRP A 569 8.48 -15.05 14.03
CA TRP A 569 9.90 -14.84 14.30
C TRP A 569 10.71 -15.29 13.08
N TRP A 570 11.62 -14.44 12.64
CA TRP A 570 12.48 -14.69 11.47
C TRP A 570 13.93 -14.37 11.83
N LYS A 571 14.84 -15.26 11.47
CA LYS A 571 16.26 -14.99 11.50
C LYS A 571 16.63 -14.23 10.23
N THR A 572 17.23 -13.04 10.38
CA THR A 572 17.58 -12.16 9.26
C THR A 572 19.08 -12.20 8.97
N GLU A 573 19.91 -12.56 9.95
CA GLU A 573 21.35 -12.68 9.81
C GLU A 573 21.89 -13.72 10.79
N HIS A 574 23.00 -14.36 10.46
CA HIS A 574 23.67 -15.32 11.32
C HIS A 574 24.99 -14.76 11.87
N PHE A 575 25.12 -14.75 13.20
CA PHE A 575 26.36 -14.43 13.89
C PHE A 575 26.87 -15.65 14.66
N VAL A 576 28.17 -15.91 14.59
CA VAL A 576 28.81 -17.00 15.37
C VAL A 576 28.70 -16.70 16.86
N ASN A 577 28.31 -17.70 17.66
CA ASN A 577 28.11 -17.58 19.12
C ASN A 577 27.06 -16.52 19.51
N GLN A 578 26.05 -16.31 18.69
CA GLN A 578 24.99 -15.35 18.98
C GLN A 578 24.10 -15.86 20.11
N HIS A 579 23.90 -15.01 21.12
CA HIS A 579 22.89 -15.19 22.15
C HIS A 579 21.68 -14.33 21.83
N LEU A 580 20.57 -14.96 21.48
CA LEU A 580 19.32 -14.26 21.20
C LEU A 580 18.53 -14.02 22.49
N PRO A 581 17.91 -12.84 22.64
CA PRO A 581 17.08 -12.55 23.80
C PRO A 581 15.82 -13.43 23.78
N ARG A 582 15.24 -13.66 24.96
CA ARG A 582 13.87 -14.13 25.05
C ARG A 582 12.95 -13.09 24.42
N VAL A 583 11.94 -13.55 23.67
CA VAL A 583 11.00 -12.65 23.01
C VAL A 583 9.77 -12.51 23.90
N THR A 584 9.61 -11.34 24.51
CA THR A 584 8.38 -11.00 25.26
C THR A 584 7.27 -10.68 24.29
N MET A 585 6.08 -11.21 24.55
CA MET A 585 4.89 -10.95 23.75
C MET A 585 4.22 -9.65 24.19
N ALA A 586 3.30 -9.14 23.37
CA ALA A 586 2.51 -7.95 23.67
C ALA A 586 1.04 -8.13 23.25
N GLY A 587 0.14 -7.34 23.80
CA GLY A 587 -1.27 -7.30 23.39
C GLY A 587 -2.13 -8.47 23.84
N LEU A 588 -1.60 -9.43 24.58
CA LEU A 588 -2.39 -10.52 25.15
C LEU A 588 -3.22 -10.04 26.35
N ASN A 589 -4.26 -10.78 26.69
CA ASN A 589 -4.97 -10.55 27.95
C ASN A 589 -4.20 -11.23 29.10
N PRO A 590 -3.75 -10.51 30.14
CA PRO A 590 -2.95 -11.07 31.22
C PRO A 590 -3.64 -12.20 31.97
N ASP A 591 -4.96 -12.17 32.09
CA ASP A 591 -5.78 -13.11 32.87
C ASP A 591 -6.18 -14.37 32.09
N LYS A 592 -6.02 -14.34 30.75
CA LYS A 592 -6.28 -15.50 29.89
C LYS A 592 -5.10 -16.46 29.85
N LYS A 593 -5.40 -17.72 29.57
CA LYS A 593 -4.40 -18.77 29.36
C LYS A 593 -4.41 -19.17 27.90
N TYR A 594 -3.22 -19.35 27.32
CA TYR A 594 -3.04 -19.65 25.90
C TYR A 594 -2.27 -20.95 25.72
N ARG A 595 -2.79 -21.82 24.86
CA ARG A 595 -2.05 -22.97 24.32
C ARG A 595 -1.28 -22.53 23.10
N ILE A 596 -0.01 -22.95 23.01
CA ILE A 596 0.89 -22.60 21.91
C ILE A 596 1.02 -23.79 20.96
N THR A 597 0.86 -23.56 19.67
CA THR A 597 1.05 -24.54 18.60
C THR A 597 1.96 -23.92 17.53
N GLU A 598 3.01 -24.63 17.11
CA GLU A 598 3.83 -24.23 15.97
C GLU A 598 3.15 -24.62 14.65
N LEU A 599 3.04 -23.65 13.73
CA LEU A 599 2.56 -23.87 12.35
C LEU A 599 3.75 -24.12 11.41
N ASN A 600 3.49 -24.76 10.26
CA ASN A 600 4.49 -25.02 9.19
C ASN A 600 5.75 -25.76 9.67
N ARG A 601 5.65 -26.57 10.71
CA ARG A 601 6.79 -27.35 11.17
C ARG A 601 7.20 -28.36 10.10
N ILE A 602 8.50 -28.43 9.84
CA ILE A 602 9.11 -29.32 8.83
C ILE A 602 9.83 -30.53 9.44
N ASP A 603 9.98 -30.56 10.77
CA ASP A 603 10.58 -31.66 11.51
C ASP A 603 9.57 -32.27 12.50
N ASN A 604 9.93 -33.43 13.05
CA ASN A 604 9.08 -34.16 14.01
C ASN A 604 9.40 -33.79 15.48
N GLN A 605 10.23 -32.75 15.72
CA GLN A 605 10.60 -32.37 17.07
C GLN A 605 9.78 -31.14 17.53
N PRO A 606 8.83 -31.32 18.46
CA PRO A 606 8.08 -30.21 19.00
C PRO A 606 8.97 -29.27 19.81
N LEU A 607 8.68 -27.98 19.75
CA LEU A 607 9.33 -26.97 20.60
C LEU A 607 9.06 -27.28 22.08
N ALA A 608 10.00 -26.93 22.97
CA ALA A 608 9.90 -27.22 24.40
C ALA A 608 8.62 -26.65 25.07
N PHE A 609 8.03 -25.64 24.51
CA PHE A 609 6.82 -24.98 24.99
C PHE A 609 5.55 -25.35 24.18
N GLU A 610 5.69 -26.12 23.10
CA GLU A 610 4.54 -26.50 22.27
C GLU A 610 3.56 -27.40 23.02
N GLY A 611 2.27 -27.14 22.79
CA GLY A 611 1.19 -27.84 23.49
C GLY A 611 0.99 -27.43 24.96
N LYS A 612 1.96 -26.68 25.53
CA LYS A 612 1.85 -26.17 26.90
C LYS A 612 0.95 -24.94 26.97
N VAL A 613 0.44 -24.68 28.17
CA VAL A 613 -0.48 -23.59 28.47
C VAL A 613 0.24 -22.57 29.35
N TYR A 614 0.22 -21.32 28.94
CA TYR A 614 0.82 -20.18 29.69
C TYR A 614 -0.22 -19.07 29.88
N SER A 615 -0.12 -18.35 30.98
CA SER A 615 -0.92 -17.12 31.13
C SER A 615 -0.39 -16.00 30.22
N GLY A 616 -1.27 -15.12 29.75
CA GLY A 616 -0.87 -13.94 29.02
C GLY A 616 0.12 -13.08 29.81
N ALA A 617 -0.10 -12.94 31.13
CA ALA A 617 0.83 -12.24 32.02
C ALA A 617 2.25 -12.83 31.95
N TYR A 618 2.38 -14.17 31.98
CA TYR A 618 3.70 -14.83 31.88
C TYR A 618 4.37 -14.55 30.52
N LEU A 619 3.63 -14.71 29.42
CA LEU A 619 4.16 -14.50 28.06
C LEU A 619 4.59 -13.05 27.82
N MET A 620 3.86 -12.08 28.38
CA MET A 620 4.21 -10.65 28.28
C MET A 620 5.36 -10.23 29.18
N ALA A 621 5.54 -10.87 30.35
CA ALA A 621 6.61 -10.53 31.28
C ALA A 621 7.92 -11.30 31.01
N ASN A 622 7.84 -12.60 30.75
CA ASN A 622 8.99 -13.50 30.64
C ASN A 622 9.30 -13.90 29.20
N GLY A 623 8.32 -13.86 28.30
CA GLY A 623 8.47 -14.27 26.92
C GLY A 623 8.87 -15.73 26.73
N LEU A 624 9.28 -16.05 25.51
CA LEU A 624 9.75 -17.37 25.10
C LEU A 624 11.17 -17.32 24.58
N GLU A 625 11.94 -18.36 24.85
CA GLU A 625 13.20 -18.61 24.17
C GLU A 625 12.91 -19.34 22.88
N ILE A 626 13.15 -18.69 21.74
CA ILE A 626 12.86 -19.27 20.42
C ILE A 626 14.13 -19.97 19.92
N PRO A 627 14.11 -21.32 19.83
CA PRO A 627 15.24 -22.04 19.28
C PRO A 627 15.31 -21.82 17.77
N TYR A 628 16.48 -21.39 17.30
CA TYR A 628 16.73 -21.09 15.88
C TYR A 628 17.61 -22.14 15.19
N ASN A 629 18.25 -23.01 15.95
CA ASN A 629 19.10 -24.08 15.44
C ASN A 629 18.49 -25.44 15.78
N HIS A 630 18.08 -26.17 14.77
CA HIS A 630 18.01 -27.62 14.87
C HIS A 630 19.41 -28.16 14.53
N ILE A 631 20.36 -28.02 15.47
CA ILE A 631 21.71 -28.50 15.25
C ILE A 631 21.70 -30.00 15.42
N VAL A 632 21.51 -30.71 14.31
CA VAL A 632 22.02 -32.08 14.16
C VAL A 632 23.35 -32.05 13.41
N ASP A 633 23.67 -30.92 12.75
CA ASP A 633 24.88 -30.80 11.94
C ASP A 633 25.42 -29.37 11.95
N TYR A 634 26.57 -29.15 12.57
CA TYR A 634 27.28 -27.87 12.60
C TYR A 634 27.58 -27.29 11.21
N HIS A 635 27.58 -28.11 10.17
CA HIS A 635 27.85 -27.70 8.78
C HIS A 635 26.60 -27.30 8.01
N LYS A 636 25.39 -27.46 8.58
CA LYS A 636 24.10 -27.12 7.98
C LYS A 636 23.40 -26.00 8.74
N GLN A 637 24.13 -25.03 9.21
CA GLN A 637 23.52 -23.84 9.82
C GLN A 637 22.67 -23.13 8.77
N ASN A 638 21.38 -23.09 9.02
CA ASN A 638 20.43 -22.46 8.13
C ASN A 638 20.35 -20.97 8.50
N ASP A 639 20.87 -20.09 7.63
CA ASP A 639 20.77 -18.63 7.81
C ASP A 639 19.33 -18.15 7.88
N TYR A 640 18.40 -18.94 7.31
CA TYR A 640 16.99 -18.62 7.18
C TYR A 640 16.12 -19.52 8.02
N SER A 641 16.16 -19.35 9.35
CA SER A 641 15.23 -20.01 10.28
C SER A 641 14.03 -19.11 10.55
N SER A 642 12.85 -19.71 10.65
CA SER A 642 11.61 -19.01 10.98
C SER A 642 10.69 -19.84 11.84
N ARG A 643 9.85 -19.16 12.63
CA ARG A 643 8.82 -19.77 13.46
C ARG A 643 7.52 -18.99 13.34
N VAL A 644 6.41 -19.71 13.23
CA VAL A 644 5.07 -19.15 13.34
C VAL A 644 4.36 -19.90 14.46
N LEU A 645 3.95 -19.17 15.50
CA LEU A 645 3.26 -19.75 16.65
C LEU A 645 1.81 -19.24 16.68
N TYR A 646 0.88 -20.15 16.76
CA TYR A 646 -0.53 -19.88 17.00
C TYR A 646 -0.83 -20.05 18.48
N LEU A 647 -1.40 -19.02 19.07
CA LEU A 647 -1.84 -18.99 20.46
C LEU A 647 -3.37 -18.98 20.49
N GLU A 648 -3.94 -19.90 21.25
CA GLU A 648 -5.40 -19.99 21.41
C GLU A 648 -5.76 -20.10 22.88
N GLU A 649 -6.77 -19.30 23.30
CA GLU A 649 -7.28 -19.32 24.67
C GLU A 649 -7.77 -20.71 25.06
N VAL A 650 -7.38 -21.16 26.24
CA VAL A 650 -7.89 -22.38 26.89
C VAL A 650 -8.85 -21.97 27.98
N LYS A 651 -10.10 -22.38 27.80
CA LYS A 651 -11.18 -22.15 28.78
C LYS A 651 -11.03 -23.03 30.01
#